data_212cb807cb3466b888d7e7f589c67c8b
#
_entry.id   212cb807cb3466b888d7e7f589c67c8b
#
_cell.length_a   1.000
_cell.length_b   1.000
_cell.length_c   1.000
_cell.angle_alpha   90.00
_cell.angle_beta   90.00
_cell.angle_gamma   90.00
#
_symmetry.space_group_name_H-M   'P 1'
#
loop_
_entity.id
_entity.type
_entity.pdbx_description
1 polymer ?
#
loop_
_entity_poly.entity_id
_entity_poly.type
_entity_poly.pdbx_seq_one_letter_code
_entity_poly.pdbx_strand_id
1 'polypeptide(L)'
;MPHNYHLFDFLDFDPDLSRDESLWKAYKPTSVYEKDGDICINVPFQKQVLSNDMAPDTTSPREEYTLVIRQYTSGITRLFIGFGEESMTDQSEMLQFSDRVKKLPLQVTQTEGEWLITTQDGIQRALIHVKPPVLDRWSELLPDPQETLDLRLYPDGKREIRLAAYDHFSPPRYDALPLAFCKRNGVKERATLSFESKPDECFAGTGERFAKMDLSGQTFFLKNQDGQGVNNRRTYKNIPFYLSSRMYGTFYHTCAHSKLSLAGQSTRSVQFLSDQAMLDVFVIAGDTMEEILRGYRDLTGYPSMPPLWSFGIWMSRMTYFSADEVNEICDRMRAEHYPCDVIHLDTGWFKTDWLCEWKFNEERFPDPKGFIQGLKKKGYRVSLWQLPYVAENAEQIDEARKNDYIAPLTKKQDSEGSNFSALDYAGTIDFTYPKATEWYKGLLKNLLDMGVTCIKTDFGENIHMDALYKGMKPELLNNLYALLYQKAAYEITKDVTGDGIVWARSAWAGCQRYPLHWGGDSCSSWDGMAGSLKGGLHFGLSGFAFWSHDVPGFHTLPNFMNSIVDDDVYMRWTQFGVFSSHIRYHGTNKREPWHYPAIAPMIKKWWKLRYTLIPYIVEQSRKAIASGAPLLQALIFHHPEDKLCWHIDDEYYFGNDFLVAPVMNSENRRDVYLPEGKWVNFFTGERLEGGRWLKNLDVPLDEMPVYVRQGATIPVYPDEVECTDDMDLSKSIGLHIDPHFKGIFKN
;
A
#
# COMPACT_ATOMS: atom_id res chain seq x y z
N MET A 1 -16.17 -38.28 -6.60
CA MET A 1 -15.28 -37.22 -6.10
C MET A 1 -15.73 -35.91 -6.70
N PRO A 2 -15.88 -34.84 -5.95
CA PRO A 2 -16.25 -33.56 -6.53
C PRO A 2 -15.20 -33.11 -7.55
N HIS A 3 -15.64 -32.68 -8.74
CA HIS A 3 -14.76 -32.38 -9.85
C HIS A 3 -14.26 -30.93 -9.90
N ASN A 4 -14.54 -30.10 -8.87
CA ASN A 4 -14.25 -28.67 -8.85
C ASN A 4 -13.23 -28.28 -7.76
N TYR A 5 -12.20 -29.11 -7.55
CA TYR A 5 -11.19 -28.86 -6.52
C TYR A 5 -10.59 -27.45 -6.56
N HIS A 6 -10.28 -26.92 -7.73
CA HIS A 6 -9.66 -25.61 -7.84
C HIS A 6 -10.58 -24.46 -7.36
N LEU A 7 -11.86 -24.52 -7.69
CA LEU A 7 -12.81 -23.53 -7.20
C LEU A 7 -13.08 -23.68 -5.70
N PHE A 8 -13.17 -24.94 -5.22
CA PHE A 8 -13.36 -25.20 -3.79
C PHE A 8 -12.18 -24.76 -2.95
N ASP A 9 -10.95 -24.98 -3.42
CA ASP A 9 -9.75 -24.50 -2.75
C ASP A 9 -9.74 -22.98 -2.67
N PHE A 10 -10.14 -22.30 -3.76
CA PHE A 10 -10.25 -20.84 -3.75
C PHE A 10 -11.33 -20.33 -2.79
N LEU A 11 -12.48 -20.99 -2.75
CA LEU A 11 -13.62 -20.66 -1.90
C LEU A 11 -13.48 -21.16 -0.46
N ASP A 12 -12.45 -21.97 -0.14
CA ASP A 12 -12.28 -22.64 1.14
C ASP A 12 -13.50 -23.49 1.55
N PHE A 13 -14.14 -24.14 0.59
CA PHE A 13 -15.21 -25.10 0.84
C PHE A 13 -14.66 -26.41 1.44
N ASP A 14 -15.44 -27.00 2.34
CA ASP A 14 -15.18 -28.34 2.83
C ASP A 14 -15.51 -29.36 1.73
N PRO A 15 -14.51 -30.08 1.17
CA PRO A 15 -14.75 -31.05 0.11
C PRO A 15 -15.60 -32.25 0.57
N ASP A 16 -15.66 -32.53 1.85
CA ASP A 16 -16.45 -33.61 2.42
C ASP A 16 -17.90 -33.23 2.71
N LEU A 17 -18.27 -31.98 2.41
CA LEU A 17 -19.60 -31.43 2.68
C LEU A 17 -20.07 -31.60 4.13
N SER A 18 -19.12 -31.69 5.07
CA SER A 18 -19.40 -31.81 6.51
C SER A 18 -20.01 -30.52 7.09
N ARG A 19 -19.86 -29.40 6.35
CA ARG A 19 -20.48 -28.11 6.66
C ARG A 19 -21.67 -27.89 5.72
N ASP A 20 -22.73 -27.26 6.23
CA ASP A 20 -23.85 -26.81 5.39
C ASP A 20 -23.43 -25.61 4.57
N GLU A 21 -22.59 -25.83 3.56
CA GLU A 21 -22.10 -24.82 2.62
C GLU A 21 -22.78 -25.00 1.26
N SER A 22 -23.10 -23.90 0.59
CA SER A 22 -23.66 -23.91 -0.75
C SER A 22 -23.15 -22.74 -1.57
N LEU A 23 -22.85 -23.02 -2.84
CA LEU A 23 -22.45 -22.06 -3.86
C LEU A 23 -23.66 -21.69 -4.71
N TRP A 24 -23.86 -20.40 -4.96
CA TRP A 24 -24.94 -19.84 -5.78
C TRP A 24 -24.31 -19.04 -6.92
N LYS A 25 -24.47 -19.54 -8.12
CA LYS A 25 -23.87 -19.00 -9.36
C LYS A 25 -24.86 -18.09 -10.10
N ALA A 26 -24.35 -16.98 -10.64
CA ALA A 26 -25.09 -16.09 -11.52
C ALA A 26 -25.45 -16.76 -12.85
N TYR A 27 -26.67 -16.53 -13.31
CA TYR A 27 -27.17 -16.91 -14.63
C TYR A 27 -27.43 -15.68 -15.51
N LYS A 28 -27.88 -15.90 -16.74
CA LYS A 28 -28.23 -14.80 -17.64
C LYS A 28 -29.28 -13.89 -17.01
N PRO A 29 -29.17 -12.58 -17.18
CA PRO A 29 -30.11 -11.62 -16.63
C PRO A 29 -31.55 -11.86 -17.09
N THR A 30 -32.49 -11.61 -16.19
CA THR A 30 -33.93 -11.63 -16.49
C THR A 30 -34.41 -10.30 -17.04
N SER A 31 -33.79 -9.20 -16.61
CA SER A 31 -34.09 -7.84 -17.09
C SER A 31 -32.90 -6.90 -16.90
N VAL A 32 -32.83 -5.89 -17.76
CA VAL A 32 -31.86 -4.77 -17.69
C VAL A 32 -32.64 -3.47 -17.91
N TYR A 33 -32.50 -2.53 -17.01
CA TYR A 33 -33.22 -1.27 -17.06
C TYR A 33 -32.41 -0.11 -16.44
N GLU A 34 -32.76 1.10 -16.85
CA GLU A 34 -32.17 2.31 -16.28
C GLU A 34 -32.96 2.73 -15.04
N LYS A 35 -32.23 3.15 -14.02
CA LYS A 35 -32.80 3.78 -12.81
C LYS A 35 -31.85 4.87 -12.30
N ASP A 36 -32.33 6.09 -12.25
CA ASP A 36 -31.57 7.26 -11.75
C ASP A 36 -30.22 7.47 -12.46
N GLY A 37 -30.14 7.11 -13.77
CA GLY A 37 -28.93 7.19 -14.56
C GLY A 37 -27.93 6.07 -14.31
N ASP A 38 -28.23 5.07 -13.48
CA ASP A 38 -27.50 3.82 -13.33
C ASP A 38 -28.20 2.73 -14.18
N ILE A 39 -27.50 1.65 -14.48
CA ILE A 39 -28.09 0.47 -15.06
C ILE A 39 -28.24 -0.60 -13.99
N CYS A 40 -29.46 -1.07 -13.83
CA CYS A 40 -29.86 -2.15 -12.95
C CYS A 40 -30.07 -3.43 -13.75
N ILE A 41 -29.42 -4.50 -13.34
CA ILE A 41 -29.45 -5.81 -13.99
C ILE A 41 -29.98 -6.82 -12.98
N ASN A 42 -31.17 -7.38 -13.23
CA ASN A 42 -31.70 -8.44 -12.39
C ASN A 42 -31.06 -9.77 -12.80
N VAL A 43 -30.27 -10.32 -11.89
CA VAL A 43 -29.49 -11.54 -12.09
C VAL A 43 -30.03 -12.65 -11.22
N PRO A 44 -30.54 -13.74 -11.79
CA PRO A 44 -30.89 -14.93 -11.03
C PRO A 44 -29.63 -15.71 -10.67
N PHE A 45 -29.59 -16.17 -9.42
CA PHE A 45 -28.53 -17.04 -8.88
C PHE A 45 -29.16 -18.40 -8.55
N GLN A 46 -28.52 -19.45 -9.01
CA GLN A 46 -28.99 -20.81 -8.78
C GLN A 46 -28.01 -21.57 -7.90
N LYS A 47 -28.56 -22.29 -6.90
CA LYS A 47 -27.79 -23.19 -6.06
C LYS A 47 -27.12 -24.26 -6.92
N GLN A 48 -25.83 -24.43 -6.79
CA GLN A 48 -25.08 -25.46 -7.49
C GLN A 48 -25.20 -26.78 -6.75
N VAL A 49 -25.48 -27.83 -7.50
CA VAL A 49 -25.38 -29.21 -6.97
C VAL A 49 -23.95 -29.67 -7.11
N LEU A 50 -23.32 -29.95 -5.98
CA LEU A 50 -21.94 -30.42 -5.90
C LEU A 50 -21.89 -31.94 -6.10
N SER A 51 -22.54 -32.45 -7.18
CA SER A 51 -22.59 -33.87 -7.50
C SER A 51 -21.76 -34.21 -8.75
N ASN A 52 -21.47 -35.50 -8.92
CA ASN A 52 -20.77 -36.03 -10.10
C ASN A 52 -21.69 -36.11 -11.34
N ASP A 53 -22.95 -35.76 -11.23
CA ASP A 53 -23.89 -35.80 -12.33
C ASP A 53 -23.69 -34.58 -13.25
N MET A 54 -23.49 -34.85 -14.52
CA MET A 54 -23.24 -33.83 -15.53
C MET A 54 -24.50 -33.11 -15.97
N ALA A 55 -25.69 -33.49 -15.48
CA ALA A 55 -26.94 -32.84 -15.80
C ALA A 55 -27.14 -31.61 -14.90
N PRO A 56 -27.50 -30.44 -15.46
CA PRO A 56 -27.91 -29.31 -14.66
C PRO A 56 -29.18 -29.69 -13.90
N ASP A 57 -29.16 -29.47 -12.57
CA ASP A 57 -30.38 -29.61 -11.79
C ASP A 57 -31.26 -28.38 -12.01
N THR A 58 -32.17 -28.47 -12.95
CA THR A 58 -33.15 -27.41 -13.24
C THR A 58 -34.12 -27.16 -12.08
N THR A 59 -34.14 -28.04 -11.08
CA THR A 59 -35.01 -27.95 -9.89
C THR A 59 -34.37 -27.23 -8.70
N SER A 60 -33.08 -26.95 -8.78
CA SER A 60 -32.36 -26.21 -7.72
C SER A 60 -32.99 -24.85 -7.45
N PRO A 61 -33.03 -24.40 -6.19
CA PRO A 61 -33.56 -23.10 -5.82
C PRO A 61 -32.85 -21.96 -6.54
N ARG A 62 -33.62 -20.92 -6.90
CA ARG A 62 -33.12 -19.66 -7.47
C ARG A 62 -33.44 -18.50 -6.55
N GLU A 63 -32.51 -17.55 -6.48
CA GLU A 63 -32.69 -16.24 -5.84
C GLU A 63 -32.29 -15.16 -6.83
N GLU A 64 -32.96 -14.02 -6.86
CA GLU A 64 -32.66 -12.93 -7.78
C GLU A 64 -32.11 -11.72 -7.02
N TYR A 65 -31.03 -11.12 -7.53
CA TYR A 65 -30.39 -9.93 -6.99
C TYR A 65 -30.11 -8.92 -8.09
N THR A 66 -30.04 -7.64 -7.73
CA THR A 66 -29.78 -6.56 -8.68
C THR A 66 -28.31 -6.19 -8.68
N LEU A 67 -27.61 -6.42 -9.79
CA LEU A 67 -26.29 -5.87 -10.07
C LEU A 67 -26.46 -4.47 -10.65
N VAL A 68 -25.79 -3.48 -10.06
CA VAL A 68 -25.82 -2.08 -10.49
C VAL A 68 -24.53 -1.73 -11.21
N ILE A 69 -24.64 -1.12 -12.38
CA ILE A 69 -23.53 -0.49 -13.11
C ILE A 69 -23.69 1.02 -13.00
N ARG A 70 -22.67 1.68 -12.46
CA ARG A 70 -22.55 3.15 -12.43
C ARG A 70 -21.31 3.57 -13.17
N GLN A 71 -21.45 4.56 -14.05
CA GLN A 71 -20.34 5.15 -14.78
C GLN A 71 -19.99 6.51 -14.19
N TYR A 72 -18.69 6.74 -14.07
CA TYR A 72 -18.15 8.06 -13.75
C TYR A 72 -17.29 8.60 -14.89
N THR A 73 -16.98 9.88 -14.82
CA THR A 73 -15.93 10.50 -15.66
C THR A 73 -14.57 9.81 -15.47
N SER A 74 -13.59 10.14 -16.27
CA SER A 74 -12.21 9.63 -16.16
C SER A 74 -12.06 8.12 -16.31
N GLY A 75 -12.95 7.45 -17.07
CA GLY A 75 -12.81 6.04 -17.35
C GLY A 75 -13.07 5.11 -16.14
N ILE A 76 -13.98 5.49 -15.25
CA ILE A 76 -14.28 4.72 -14.03
C ILE A 76 -15.68 4.12 -14.10
N THR A 77 -15.77 2.79 -14.02
CA THR A 77 -17.03 2.05 -13.90
C THR A 77 -17.09 1.38 -12.53
N ARG A 78 -18.22 1.53 -11.83
CA ARG A 78 -18.51 0.84 -10.57
C ARG A 78 -19.53 -0.27 -10.79
N LEU A 79 -19.22 -1.45 -10.26
CA LEU A 79 -20.13 -2.58 -10.12
C LEU A 79 -20.50 -2.75 -8.66
N PHE A 80 -21.80 -2.84 -8.36
CA PHE A 80 -22.27 -3.10 -7.01
C PHE A 80 -23.34 -4.19 -7.02
N ILE A 81 -23.22 -5.17 -6.10
CA ILE A 81 -24.27 -6.12 -5.78
C ILE A 81 -24.21 -6.48 -4.29
N GLY A 82 -25.36 -6.37 -3.60
CA GLY A 82 -25.57 -6.85 -2.24
C GLY A 82 -26.47 -8.08 -2.25
N PHE A 83 -26.10 -9.07 -1.45
CA PHE A 83 -26.87 -10.32 -1.31
C PHE A 83 -27.72 -10.33 -0.01
N GLY A 84 -27.67 -9.25 0.77
CA GLY A 84 -28.40 -9.01 2.01
C GLY A 84 -29.06 -7.65 2.04
N GLU A 85 -28.85 -6.93 3.12
CA GLU A 85 -29.38 -5.56 3.35
C GLU A 85 -28.42 -4.47 2.89
N GLU A 86 -27.26 -4.84 2.32
CA GLU A 86 -26.21 -3.92 1.89
C GLU A 86 -26.71 -3.04 0.73
N SER A 87 -26.38 -1.76 0.80
CA SER A 87 -26.67 -0.77 -0.24
C SER A 87 -25.40 -0.07 -0.71
N MET A 88 -25.40 0.32 -1.99
CA MET A 88 -24.32 1.12 -2.56
C MET A 88 -24.26 2.49 -1.87
N THR A 89 -23.08 2.85 -1.36
CA THR A 89 -22.85 4.14 -0.71
C THR A 89 -21.59 4.81 -1.24
N ASP A 90 -21.62 6.13 -1.34
CA ASP A 90 -20.44 6.95 -1.62
C ASP A 90 -19.84 7.50 -0.31
N GLN A 91 -20.49 7.22 0.82
CA GLN A 91 -20.05 7.63 2.16
C GLN A 91 -19.34 6.45 2.84
N SER A 92 -18.04 6.49 2.83
CA SER A 92 -17.15 5.49 3.44
C SER A 92 -15.85 6.18 3.85
N GLU A 93 -15.22 5.69 4.92
CA GLU A 93 -13.89 6.18 5.33
C GLU A 93 -12.83 5.98 4.23
N MET A 94 -12.98 4.95 3.40
CA MET A 94 -12.07 4.68 2.28
C MET A 94 -12.28 5.63 1.09
N LEU A 95 -13.49 6.19 0.90
CA LEU A 95 -13.83 7.02 -0.25
C LEU A 95 -13.75 8.51 0.09
N GLN A 96 -13.12 9.25 -0.81
CA GLN A 96 -13.09 10.70 -0.81
C GLN A 96 -13.01 11.18 -2.26
N PHE A 97 -14.17 11.28 -2.90
CA PHE A 97 -14.25 11.65 -4.31
C PHE A 97 -13.73 13.07 -4.55
N SER A 98 -12.87 13.19 -5.56
CA SER A 98 -12.43 14.49 -6.07
C SER A 98 -13.53 15.12 -6.94
N ASP A 99 -13.42 16.41 -7.19
CA ASP A 99 -14.34 17.15 -8.10
C ASP A 99 -14.32 16.63 -9.55
N ARG A 100 -13.33 15.82 -9.91
CA ARG A 100 -13.23 15.17 -11.21
C ARG A 100 -14.14 13.95 -11.37
N VAL A 101 -14.54 13.31 -10.27
CA VAL A 101 -15.42 12.14 -10.28
C VAL A 101 -16.86 12.59 -10.36
N LYS A 102 -17.42 12.60 -11.56
CA LYS A 102 -18.83 12.95 -11.79
C LYS A 102 -19.56 11.78 -12.38
N LYS A 103 -20.75 11.49 -11.87
CA LYS A 103 -21.63 10.47 -12.43
C LYS A 103 -22.01 10.83 -13.88
N LEU A 104 -21.90 9.85 -14.76
CA LEU A 104 -22.37 9.91 -16.14
C LEU A 104 -23.65 9.07 -16.28
N PRO A 105 -24.78 9.66 -16.66
CA PRO A 105 -26.00 8.91 -16.88
C PRO A 105 -25.84 7.88 -18.02
N LEU A 106 -26.30 6.68 -17.77
CA LEU A 106 -26.29 5.57 -18.71
C LEU A 106 -27.67 5.33 -19.31
N GLN A 107 -27.69 4.78 -20.52
CA GLN A 107 -28.89 4.32 -21.25
C GLN A 107 -28.68 2.88 -21.66
N VAL A 108 -29.79 2.12 -21.78
CA VAL A 108 -29.75 0.74 -22.25
C VAL A 108 -30.63 0.59 -23.49
N THR A 109 -30.10 -0.10 -24.51
CA THR A 109 -30.81 -0.49 -25.70
C THR A 109 -30.75 -2.01 -25.82
N GLN A 110 -31.89 -2.65 -26.00
CA GLN A 110 -32.00 -4.09 -26.22
C GLN A 110 -32.07 -4.38 -27.72
N THR A 111 -31.24 -5.31 -28.18
CA THR A 111 -31.28 -5.91 -29.49
C THR A 111 -31.59 -7.40 -29.43
N GLU A 112 -31.68 -8.13 -30.54
CA GLU A 112 -32.05 -9.56 -30.57
C GLU A 112 -30.99 -10.46 -29.88
N GLY A 113 -29.98 -10.09 -29.34
CA GLY A 113 -28.97 -10.97 -28.72
C GLY A 113 -28.25 -10.33 -27.54
N GLU A 114 -28.51 -9.05 -27.27
CA GLU A 114 -27.72 -8.33 -26.31
C GLU A 114 -28.41 -7.07 -25.76
N TRP A 115 -27.95 -6.60 -24.59
CA TRP A 115 -28.20 -5.26 -24.10
C TRP A 115 -26.94 -4.41 -24.24
N LEU A 116 -27.04 -3.35 -25.03
CA LEU A 116 -25.98 -2.37 -25.19
C LEU A 116 -26.22 -1.22 -24.22
N ILE A 117 -25.21 -0.90 -23.39
CA ILE A 117 -25.22 0.17 -22.42
C ILE A 117 -24.30 1.29 -22.90
N THR A 118 -24.85 2.49 -23.04
CA THR A 118 -24.12 3.67 -23.54
C THR A 118 -24.33 4.88 -22.64
N THR A 119 -23.45 5.86 -22.75
CA THR A 119 -23.70 7.24 -22.29
C THR A 119 -24.71 7.94 -23.22
N GLN A 120 -25.20 9.11 -22.81
CA GLN A 120 -26.16 9.88 -23.60
C GLN A 120 -25.59 10.33 -25.00
N ASP A 121 -24.29 10.47 -25.09
CA ASP A 121 -23.57 10.78 -26.35
C ASP A 121 -23.21 9.52 -27.17
N GLY A 122 -23.74 8.37 -26.78
CA GLY A 122 -23.63 7.11 -27.53
C GLY A 122 -22.34 6.32 -27.32
N ILE A 123 -21.48 6.71 -26.36
CA ILE A 123 -20.25 5.96 -26.07
C ILE A 123 -20.59 4.69 -25.31
N GLN A 124 -20.17 3.53 -25.84
CA GLN A 124 -20.37 2.23 -25.20
C GLN A 124 -19.65 2.16 -23.85
N ARG A 125 -20.36 1.67 -22.82
CA ARG A 125 -19.85 1.49 -21.46
C ARG A 125 -19.97 0.07 -20.95
N ALA A 126 -20.98 -0.68 -21.41
CA ALA A 126 -21.07 -2.10 -21.15
C ALA A 126 -21.84 -2.82 -22.25
N LEU A 127 -21.66 -4.14 -22.30
CA LEU A 127 -22.38 -5.04 -23.18
C LEU A 127 -22.72 -6.31 -22.38
N ILE A 128 -23.97 -6.73 -22.46
CA ILE A 128 -24.45 -7.96 -21.85
C ILE A 128 -25.02 -8.84 -22.94
N HIS A 129 -24.44 -10.02 -23.14
CA HIS A 129 -24.97 -10.99 -24.07
C HIS A 129 -26.16 -11.78 -23.49
N VAL A 130 -27.26 -11.85 -24.23
CA VAL A 130 -28.42 -12.68 -23.89
C VAL A 130 -28.10 -14.16 -24.15
N LYS A 131 -27.32 -14.40 -25.17
CA LYS A 131 -26.76 -15.72 -25.52
C LYS A 131 -25.26 -15.55 -25.72
N PRO A 132 -24.41 -16.13 -24.90
CA PRO A 132 -22.98 -16.12 -25.14
C PRO A 132 -22.68 -16.67 -26.52
N PRO A 133 -21.71 -16.10 -27.24
CA PRO A 133 -21.32 -16.64 -28.55
C PRO A 133 -20.87 -18.11 -28.39
N VAL A 134 -21.30 -18.95 -29.28
CA VAL A 134 -20.78 -20.32 -29.41
C VAL A 134 -19.33 -20.21 -29.81
N LEU A 135 -18.41 -20.57 -28.91
CA LEU A 135 -16.98 -20.41 -29.11
C LEU A 135 -16.38 -21.59 -29.88
N ASP A 136 -17.04 -22.77 -29.82
CA ASP A 136 -16.62 -23.96 -30.51
C ASP A 136 -17.76 -25.01 -30.60
N ARG A 137 -17.50 -26.11 -31.32
CA ARG A 137 -18.44 -27.23 -31.51
C ARG A 137 -18.89 -27.90 -30.20
N TRP A 138 -18.05 -27.81 -29.15
CA TRP A 138 -18.34 -28.45 -27.87
C TRP A 138 -19.25 -27.62 -26.99
N SER A 139 -19.21 -26.29 -27.12
CA SER A 139 -20.12 -25.38 -26.40
C SER A 139 -21.58 -25.60 -26.74
N GLU A 140 -21.89 -26.12 -27.95
CA GLU A 140 -23.26 -26.48 -28.37
C GLU A 140 -23.79 -27.71 -27.62
N LEU A 141 -22.90 -28.57 -27.15
CA LEU A 141 -23.23 -29.83 -26.50
C LEU A 141 -23.33 -29.71 -24.98
N LEU A 142 -22.90 -28.57 -24.43
CA LEU A 142 -22.89 -28.35 -22.99
C LEU A 142 -24.19 -27.65 -22.56
N PRO A 143 -24.96 -28.26 -21.64
CA PRO A 143 -26.30 -27.75 -21.29
C PRO A 143 -26.25 -26.35 -20.61
N ASP A 144 -25.12 -25.87 -20.09
CA ASP A 144 -25.07 -24.76 -19.16
C ASP A 144 -24.27 -23.51 -19.60
N PRO A 145 -23.28 -23.54 -20.54
CA PRO A 145 -22.51 -22.35 -20.92
C PRO A 145 -23.36 -21.20 -21.48
N GLN A 146 -24.49 -21.52 -22.08
CA GLN A 146 -25.37 -20.54 -22.72
C GLN A 146 -26.24 -19.74 -21.74
N GLU A 147 -26.26 -20.11 -20.47
CA GLU A 147 -27.10 -19.47 -19.44
C GLU A 147 -26.34 -18.63 -18.43
N THR A 148 -25.01 -18.51 -18.59
CA THR A 148 -24.17 -17.73 -17.67
C THR A 148 -24.28 -16.23 -17.95
N LEU A 149 -24.04 -15.43 -16.91
CA LEU A 149 -23.84 -13.99 -17.06
C LEU A 149 -22.60 -13.71 -17.92
N ASP A 150 -22.76 -13.06 -19.07
CA ASP A 150 -21.68 -12.54 -19.90
C ASP A 150 -21.77 -11.01 -19.91
N LEU A 151 -20.96 -10.38 -19.11
CA LEU A 151 -20.87 -8.92 -18.97
C LEU A 151 -19.49 -8.44 -19.37
N ARG A 152 -19.46 -7.47 -20.28
CA ARG A 152 -18.25 -6.79 -20.74
C ARG A 152 -18.36 -5.30 -20.41
N LEU A 153 -17.32 -4.75 -19.80
CA LEU A 153 -17.22 -3.37 -19.42
C LEU A 153 -16.25 -2.63 -20.35
N TYR A 154 -16.56 -1.38 -20.63
CA TYR A 154 -15.74 -0.46 -21.41
C TYR A 154 -15.61 0.87 -20.64
N PRO A 155 -14.83 0.93 -19.54
CA PRO A 155 -14.83 2.10 -18.64
C PRO A 155 -14.43 3.39 -19.33
N ASP A 156 -13.53 3.34 -20.31
CA ASP A 156 -13.08 4.45 -21.16
C ASP A 156 -13.75 4.47 -22.56
N GLY A 157 -14.65 3.54 -22.82
CA GLY A 157 -15.27 3.37 -24.14
C GLY A 157 -14.43 2.61 -25.17
N LYS A 158 -13.25 2.12 -24.78
CA LYS A 158 -12.30 1.47 -25.69
C LYS A 158 -11.85 0.09 -25.18
N ARG A 159 -11.42 -0.01 -23.92
CA ARG A 159 -10.85 -1.24 -23.34
C ARG A 159 -11.94 -2.16 -22.85
N GLU A 160 -11.96 -3.38 -23.40
CA GLU A 160 -12.85 -4.42 -22.93
C GLU A 160 -12.27 -5.11 -21.69
N ILE A 161 -13.08 -5.15 -20.63
CA ILE A 161 -12.81 -5.88 -19.39
C ILE A 161 -14.03 -6.77 -19.15
N ARG A 162 -13.85 -8.08 -19.29
CA ARG A 162 -14.93 -9.06 -19.27
C ARG A 162 -14.96 -9.81 -17.96
N LEU A 163 -16.15 -10.06 -17.40
CA LEU A 163 -16.30 -11.04 -16.35
C LEU A 163 -15.89 -12.41 -16.89
N ALA A 164 -15.16 -13.19 -16.06
CA ALA A 164 -14.63 -14.48 -16.45
C ALA A 164 -15.77 -15.46 -16.79
N ALA A 165 -15.60 -16.16 -17.89
CA ALA A 165 -16.49 -17.21 -18.32
C ALA A 165 -15.92 -18.59 -17.96
N TYR A 166 -16.71 -19.62 -18.18
CA TYR A 166 -16.33 -21.02 -17.97
C TYR A 166 -15.08 -21.45 -18.71
N ASP A 167 -14.44 -22.50 -18.18
CA ASP A 167 -13.70 -23.42 -19.00
C ASP A 167 -14.69 -24.35 -19.75
N HIS A 168 -14.80 -24.19 -21.04
CA HIS A 168 -15.73 -24.95 -21.91
C HIS A 168 -15.34 -26.40 -22.05
N PHE A 169 -14.10 -26.75 -21.71
CA PHE A 169 -13.56 -28.07 -22.10
C PHE A 169 -13.87 -29.20 -21.12
N SER A 170 -14.28 -28.88 -19.91
CA SER A 170 -14.51 -29.89 -18.87
C SER A 170 -15.75 -29.59 -18.05
N PRO A 171 -16.94 -29.91 -18.54
CA PRO A 171 -18.12 -29.83 -17.71
C PRO A 171 -18.08 -30.89 -16.60
N PRO A 172 -18.46 -30.57 -15.40
CA PRO A 172 -18.90 -29.30 -14.83
C PRO A 172 -17.79 -28.52 -14.10
N ARG A 173 -16.62 -28.35 -14.72
CA ARG A 173 -15.49 -27.68 -14.10
C ARG A 173 -15.60 -26.18 -14.32
N TYR A 174 -15.62 -25.45 -13.20
CA TYR A 174 -15.50 -24.00 -13.17
C TYR A 174 -14.17 -23.62 -12.55
N ASP A 175 -13.24 -23.12 -13.34
CA ASP A 175 -12.01 -22.55 -12.80
C ASP A 175 -12.27 -21.18 -12.19
N ALA A 176 -13.26 -20.45 -12.74
CA ALA A 176 -13.71 -19.16 -12.27
C ALA A 176 -15.19 -18.95 -12.58
N LEU A 177 -15.87 -18.20 -11.73
CA LEU A 177 -17.25 -17.76 -11.93
C LEU A 177 -17.29 -16.25 -12.14
N PRO A 178 -18.07 -15.75 -13.12
CA PRO A 178 -18.20 -14.31 -13.32
C PRO A 178 -18.71 -13.63 -12.06
N LEU A 179 -19.71 -14.23 -11.38
CA LEU A 179 -20.31 -13.72 -10.16
C LEU A 179 -20.98 -14.86 -9.41
N ALA A 180 -20.75 -14.95 -8.08
CA ALA A 180 -21.38 -15.93 -7.22
C ALA A 180 -21.39 -15.47 -5.77
N PHE A 181 -22.20 -16.10 -4.93
CA PHE A 181 -22.15 -15.98 -3.49
C PHE A 181 -22.23 -17.35 -2.81
N CYS A 182 -21.81 -17.38 -1.53
CA CYS A 182 -21.78 -18.59 -0.72
C CYS A 182 -22.67 -18.43 0.52
N LYS A 183 -23.41 -19.48 0.84
CA LYS A 183 -24.10 -19.61 2.13
C LYS A 183 -23.41 -20.65 2.99
N ARG A 184 -23.33 -20.40 4.29
CA ARG A 184 -22.96 -21.36 5.32
C ARG A 184 -24.05 -21.37 6.38
N ASN A 185 -24.57 -22.56 6.70
CA ASN A 185 -25.70 -22.72 7.63
C ASN A 185 -26.91 -21.81 7.26
N GLY A 186 -27.17 -21.66 5.96
CA GLY A 186 -28.22 -20.82 5.43
C GLY A 186 -27.94 -19.30 5.43
N VAL A 187 -26.85 -18.83 6.03
CA VAL A 187 -26.44 -17.44 6.08
C VAL A 187 -25.53 -17.12 4.90
N LYS A 188 -25.76 -15.99 4.22
CA LYS A 188 -24.89 -15.48 3.16
C LYS A 188 -23.67 -14.84 3.82
N GLU A 189 -22.48 -15.34 3.56
CA GLU A 189 -21.27 -14.90 4.23
C GLU A 189 -20.23 -14.35 3.25
N ARG A 190 -20.18 -14.87 2.03
CA ARG A 190 -19.10 -14.56 1.08
C ARG A 190 -19.64 -14.29 -0.31
N ALA A 191 -18.93 -13.45 -1.04
CA ALA A 191 -19.21 -13.16 -2.44
C ALA A 191 -17.92 -13.19 -3.27
N THR A 192 -18.02 -13.65 -4.51
CA THR A 192 -16.88 -13.76 -5.44
C THR A 192 -17.22 -13.18 -6.80
N LEU A 193 -16.22 -12.54 -7.40
CA LEU A 193 -16.25 -11.98 -8.75
C LEU A 193 -14.95 -12.36 -9.46
N SER A 194 -15.04 -12.61 -10.76
CA SER A 194 -13.86 -12.93 -11.56
C SER A 194 -13.85 -12.14 -12.85
N PHE A 195 -12.68 -11.60 -13.22
CA PHE A 195 -12.43 -10.99 -14.50
C PHE A 195 -11.58 -11.91 -15.38
N GLU A 196 -11.79 -11.87 -16.69
CA GLU A 196 -10.96 -12.59 -17.65
C GLU A 196 -9.53 -12.04 -17.61
N SER A 197 -8.54 -12.95 -17.56
CA SER A 197 -7.12 -12.65 -17.74
C SER A 197 -6.62 -13.17 -19.06
N LYS A 198 -5.75 -12.41 -19.72
CA LYS A 198 -5.08 -12.86 -20.95
C LYS A 198 -3.76 -13.57 -20.60
N PRO A 199 -3.28 -14.49 -21.48
CA PRO A 199 -2.09 -15.30 -21.19
C PRO A 199 -0.80 -14.52 -20.97
N ASP A 200 -0.71 -13.30 -21.50
CA ASP A 200 0.45 -12.40 -21.41
C ASP A 200 0.21 -11.21 -20.51
N GLU A 201 -0.85 -11.23 -19.71
CA GLU A 201 -1.21 -10.16 -18.80
C GLU A 201 -0.38 -10.23 -17.51
N CYS A 202 0.28 -9.13 -17.18
CA CYS A 202 1.05 -8.95 -15.95
C CYS A 202 0.28 -8.05 -14.97
N PHE A 203 0.56 -8.23 -13.67
CA PHE A 203 -0.13 -7.52 -12.60
C PHE A 203 0.85 -6.93 -11.58
N ALA A 204 0.49 -5.79 -10.97
CA ALA A 204 1.26 -5.15 -9.92
C ALA A 204 0.34 -4.47 -8.89
N GLY A 205 0.88 -3.96 -7.78
CA GLY A 205 0.12 -3.28 -6.74
C GLY A 205 -0.22 -4.19 -5.57
N THR A 206 -1.45 -4.18 -5.09
CA THR A 206 -2.01 -4.93 -3.95
C THR A 206 -1.45 -4.55 -2.58
N GLY A 207 -0.84 -3.35 -2.47
CA GLY A 207 -0.18 -2.89 -1.25
C GLY A 207 1.32 -3.17 -1.25
N GLU A 208 1.93 -3.16 -0.07
CA GLU A 208 3.36 -3.40 0.08
C GLU A 208 3.67 -4.89 -0.04
N ARG A 209 4.08 -5.32 -1.24
CA ARG A 209 4.37 -6.73 -1.55
C ARG A 209 5.88 -6.96 -1.66
N PHE A 210 6.39 -7.86 -0.85
CA PHE A 210 7.79 -8.28 -0.87
C PHE A 210 8.02 -9.38 -1.92
N ALA A 211 7.59 -9.09 -3.15
CA ALA A 211 7.51 -10.04 -4.24
C ALA A 211 8.12 -9.45 -5.52
N LYS A 212 8.26 -10.28 -6.56
CA LYS A 212 8.67 -9.80 -7.88
C LYS A 212 7.67 -8.79 -8.44
N MET A 213 8.11 -7.96 -9.38
CA MET A 213 7.30 -6.90 -9.97
C MET A 213 6.04 -7.45 -10.64
N ASP A 214 6.14 -8.50 -11.41
CA ASP A 214 4.98 -9.19 -11.96
C ASP A 214 4.39 -10.15 -10.91
N LEU A 215 3.17 -9.87 -10.47
CA LEU A 215 2.41 -10.67 -9.50
C LEU A 215 1.54 -11.75 -10.15
N SER A 216 1.63 -11.94 -11.47
CA SER A 216 0.86 -12.99 -12.15
C SER A 216 1.18 -14.38 -11.57
N GLY A 217 0.18 -15.26 -11.50
CA GLY A 217 0.30 -16.58 -10.90
C GLY A 217 0.27 -16.59 -9.36
N GLN A 218 0.02 -15.48 -8.69
CA GLN A 218 -0.01 -15.42 -7.23
C GLN A 218 -1.43 -15.24 -6.68
N THR A 219 -1.63 -15.72 -5.45
CA THR A 219 -2.86 -15.52 -4.67
C THR A 219 -2.51 -14.89 -3.34
N PHE A 220 -3.18 -13.80 -3.00
CA PHE A 220 -2.96 -13.01 -1.79
C PHE A 220 -4.17 -13.06 -0.86
N PHE A 221 -3.90 -13.13 0.45
CA PHE A 221 -4.88 -12.84 1.49
C PHE A 221 -4.77 -11.36 1.85
N LEU A 222 -5.85 -10.62 1.63
CA LEU A 222 -5.94 -9.20 1.95
C LEU A 222 -6.44 -9.06 3.39
N LYS A 223 -5.57 -9.40 4.31
CA LYS A 223 -5.71 -9.23 5.75
C LYS A 223 -4.42 -8.63 6.28
N ASN A 224 -4.51 -7.45 6.88
CA ASN A 224 -3.37 -6.82 7.51
C ASN A 224 -2.87 -7.69 8.67
N GLN A 225 -1.57 -7.93 8.69
CA GLN A 225 -0.90 -8.77 9.69
C GLN A 225 0.53 -8.28 9.89
N ASP A 226 1.06 -8.48 11.09
CA ASP A 226 2.49 -8.29 11.33
C ASP A 226 3.32 -9.19 10.37
N GLY A 227 4.12 -8.55 9.53
CA GLY A 227 4.98 -9.21 8.55
C GLY A 227 6.19 -9.87 9.18
N GLN A 228 6.63 -9.40 10.35
CA GLN A 228 7.87 -9.83 11.00
C GLN A 228 9.06 -9.86 10.02
N GLY A 229 9.16 -8.83 9.20
CA GLY A 229 10.16 -8.71 8.14
C GLY A 229 9.56 -8.37 6.78
N VAL A 230 10.39 -8.42 5.74
CA VAL A 230 10.08 -7.94 4.38
C VAL A 230 10.31 -9.03 3.30
N ASN A 231 10.15 -10.29 3.66
CA ASN A 231 10.52 -11.43 2.81
C ASN A 231 9.50 -12.57 2.81
N ASN A 232 8.24 -12.29 3.16
CA ASN A 232 7.17 -13.29 3.21
C ASN A 232 5.85 -12.74 2.64
N ARG A 233 4.78 -13.55 2.68
CA ARG A 233 3.47 -13.18 2.12
C ARG A 233 2.67 -12.23 2.99
N ARG A 234 3.00 -12.11 4.28
CA ARG A 234 2.33 -11.20 5.21
C ARG A 234 2.79 -9.78 4.93
N THR A 235 1.91 -8.84 5.15
CA THR A 235 2.25 -7.42 5.07
C THR A 235 1.39 -6.61 6.03
N TYR A 236 1.96 -5.55 6.54
CA TYR A 236 1.29 -4.53 7.35
C TYR A 236 0.30 -3.68 6.53
N LYS A 237 0.43 -3.71 5.19
CA LYS A 237 -0.22 -2.77 4.26
C LYS A 237 -0.76 -3.49 3.05
N ASN A 238 -1.88 -4.19 3.22
CA ASN A 238 -2.65 -4.66 2.08
C ASN A 238 -3.49 -3.52 1.51
N ILE A 239 -3.54 -3.40 0.20
CA ILE A 239 -4.45 -2.48 -0.50
C ILE A 239 -5.26 -3.30 -1.49
N PRO A 240 -6.61 -3.26 -1.42
CA PRO A 240 -7.46 -4.05 -2.30
C PRO A 240 -7.55 -3.41 -3.71
N PHE A 241 -6.40 -3.18 -4.32
CA PHE A 241 -6.25 -2.55 -5.63
C PHE A 241 -5.09 -3.18 -6.40
N TYR A 242 -5.29 -3.51 -7.66
CA TYR A 242 -4.24 -3.96 -8.56
C TYR A 242 -4.24 -3.20 -9.88
N LEU A 243 -3.08 -3.17 -10.53
CA LEU A 243 -2.85 -2.67 -11.88
C LEU A 243 -2.61 -3.84 -12.83
N SER A 244 -3.14 -3.72 -14.07
CA SER A 244 -2.91 -4.65 -15.17
C SER A 244 -2.08 -4.02 -16.29
N SER A 245 -1.22 -4.83 -16.92
CA SER A 245 -0.49 -4.44 -18.14
C SER A 245 -1.42 -4.10 -19.34
N ARG A 246 -2.71 -4.42 -19.23
CA ARG A 246 -3.74 -4.01 -20.20
C ARG A 246 -4.26 -2.59 -19.94
N MET A 247 -3.59 -1.83 -19.08
CA MET A 247 -3.87 -0.43 -18.78
C MET A 247 -5.26 -0.21 -18.15
N TYR A 248 -5.56 -1.01 -17.14
CA TYR A 248 -6.65 -0.79 -16.20
C TYR A 248 -6.21 -1.16 -14.78
N GLY A 249 -6.93 -0.67 -13.80
CA GLY A 249 -6.81 -1.07 -12.40
C GLY A 249 -8.18 -1.43 -11.85
N THR A 250 -8.20 -2.27 -10.82
CA THR A 250 -9.44 -2.65 -10.13
C THR A 250 -9.29 -2.37 -8.64
N PHE A 251 -10.20 -1.57 -8.10
CA PHE A 251 -10.30 -1.29 -6.66
C PHE A 251 -11.52 -1.99 -6.09
N TYR A 252 -11.30 -2.89 -5.14
CA TYR A 252 -12.36 -3.55 -4.38
C TYR A 252 -12.65 -2.73 -3.13
N HIS A 253 -13.80 -2.06 -3.12
CA HIS A 253 -14.24 -1.21 -2.02
C HIS A 253 -14.81 -2.06 -0.87
N THR A 254 -13.91 -2.67 -0.13
CA THR A 254 -14.22 -3.50 1.04
C THR A 254 -13.17 -3.36 2.13
N CYS A 255 -13.54 -3.52 3.37
CA CYS A 255 -12.65 -3.70 4.51
C CYS A 255 -12.67 -5.13 5.06
N ALA A 256 -13.51 -6.01 4.52
CA ALA A 256 -13.55 -7.42 4.89
C ALA A 256 -12.22 -8.13 4.53
N HIS A 257 -11.92 -9.20 5.26
CA HIS A 257 -10.88 -10.12 4.84
C HIS A 257 -11.23 -10.66 3.46
N SER A 258 -10.26 -10.77 2.59
CA SER A 258 -10.50 -11.11 1.20
C SER A 258 -9.35 -11.95 0.64
N LYS A 259 -9.64 -12.66 -0.45
CA LYS A 259 -8.64 -13.40 -1.22
C LYS A 259 -8.63 -12.86 -2.65
N LEU A 260 -7.47 -12.53 -3.16
CA LEU A 260 -7.26 -12.05 -4.51
C LEU A 260 -6.25 -12.95 -5.24
N SER A 261 -6.70 -13.61 -6.29
CA SER A 261 -5.87 -14.45 -7.16
C SER A 261 -5.64 -13.75 -8.49
N LEU A 262 -4.41 -13.38 -8.77
CA LEU A 262 -3.98 -12.74 -10.02
C LEU A 262 -3.50 -13.81 -10.99
N ALA A 263 -4.42 -14.46 -11.69
CA ALA A 263 -4.17 -15.63 -12.55
C ALA A 263 -3.44 -16.80 -11.83
N GLY A 264 -3.55 -16.87 -10.50
CA GLY A 264 -2.87 -17.89 -9.70
C GLY A 264 -3.69 -19.17 -9.53
N GLN A 265 -5.00 -19.05 -9.29
CA GLN A 265 -5.90 -20.17 -9.16
C GLN A 265 -6.34 -20.68 -10.54
N SER A 266 -6.64 -19.77 -11.45
CA SER A 266 -6.87 -20.05 -12.86
C SER A 266 -6.04 -19.08 -13.70
N THR A 267 -5.27 -19.58 -14.64
CA THR A 267 -4.43 -18.75 -15.54
C THR A 267 -5.24 -17.86 -16.49
N ARG A 268 -6.56 -18.02 -16.49
CA ARG A 268 -7.51 -17.31 -17.37
C ARG A 268 -8.31 -16.23 -16.65
N SER A 269 -8.10 -16.06 -15.33
CA SER A 269 -8.92 -15.13 -14.57
C SER A 269 -8.20 -14.51 -13.39
N VAL A 270 -8.56 -13.27 -13.12
CA VAL A 270 -8.36 -12.64 -11.80
C VAL A 270 -9.60 -12.91 -10.96
N GLN A 271 -9.43 -13.56 -9.82
CA GLN A 271 -10.52 -13.94 -8.92
C GLN A 271 -10.44 -13.19 -7.61
N PHE A 272 -11.56 -12.65 -7.18
CA PHE A 272 -11.70 -11.98 -5.88
C PHE A 272 -12.80 -12.64 -5.06
N LEU A 273 -12.49 -12.99 -3.82
CA LEU A 273 -13.42 -13.50 -2.82
C LEU A 273 -13.41 -12.57 -1.60
N SER A 274 -14.58 -12.06 -1.23
CA SER A 274 -14.79 -11.27 -0.02
C SER A 274 -15.49 -12.09 1.05
N ASP A 275 -15.03 -11.99 2.30
CA ASP A 275 -15.73 -12.51 3.48
C ASP A 275 -16.88 -11.58 3.90
N GLN A 276 -17.61 -11.10 2.90
CA GLN A 276 -18.80 -10.27 3.04
C GLN A 276 -19.77 -10.61 1.91
N ALA A 277 -21.08 -10.61 2.21
CA ALA A 277 -22.12 -10.95 1.25
C ALA A 277 -22.45 -9.79 0.31
N MET A 278 -21.42 -9.08 -0.16
CA MET A 278 -21.54 -8.00 -1.15
C MET A 278 -20.26 -7.86 -1.97
N LEU A 279 -20.39 -7.25 -3.12
CA LEU A 279 -19.28 -6.80 -3.96
C LEU A 279 -19.50 -5.37 -4.38
N ASP A 280 -18.48 -4.54 -4.21
CA ASP A 280 -18.43 -3.16 -4.63
C ASP A 280 -17.06 -2.91 -5.27
N VAL A 281 -17.05 -2.74 -6.58
CA VAL A 281 -15.83 -2.82 -7.38
C VAL A 281 -15.75 -1.66 -8.34
N PHE A 282 -14.65 -0.91 -8.30
CA PHE A 282 -14.35 0.14 -9.26
C PHE A 282 -13.31 -0.36 -10.27
N VAL A 283 -13.65 -0.32 -11.54
CA VAL A 283 -12.74 -0.59 -12.65
C VAL A 283 -12.34 0.73 -13.28
N ILE A 284 -11.03 0.97 -13.31
CA ILE A 284 -10.42 2.25 -13.70
C ILE A 284 -9.55 2.01 -14.93
N ALA A 285 -9.88 2.60 -16.06
CA ALA A 285 -9.08 2.53 -17.28
C ALA A 285 -8.35 3.85 -17.54
N GLY A 286 -7.15 3.78 -18.08
CA GLY A 286 -6.34 4.95 -18.44
C GLY A 286 -5.34 4.62 -19.54
N ASP A 287 -4.82 5.63 -20.24
CA ASP A 287 -3.80 5.43 -21.28
C ASP A 287 -2.40 5.28 -20.70
N THR A 288 -2.21 5.67 -19.42
CA THR A 288 -0.97 5.51 -18.65
C THR A 288 -1.26 4.96 -17.25
N MET A 289 -0.25 4.36 -16.60
CA MET A 289 -0.38 3.94 -15.20
C MET A 289 -0.62 5.13 -14.26
N GLU A 290 -0.07 6.30 -14.58
CA GLU A 290 -0.33 7.53 -13.84
C GLU A 290 -1.81 7.90 -13.86
N GLU A 291 -2.47 7.78 -15.00
CA GLU A 291 -3.92 8.07 -15.12
C GLU A 291 -4.76 7.09 -14.31
N ILE A 292 -4.40 5.82 -14.29
CA ILE A 292 -5.11 4.80 -13.51
C ILE A 292 -4.94 5.08 -12.00
N LEU A 293 -3.71 5.34 -11.56
CA LEU A 293 -3.44 5.69 -10.15
C LEU A 293 -4.09 7.02 -9.75
N ARG A 294 -4.15 7.98 -10.67
CA ARG A 294 -4.90 9.22 -10.46
C ARG A 294 -6.39 8.94 -10.28
N GLY A 295 -6.97 8.07 -11.12
CA GLY A 295 -8.36 7.63 -10.98
C GLY A 295 -8.61 6.94 -9.63
N TYR A 296 -7.68 6.12 -9.14
CA TYR A 296 -7.75 5.54 -7.81
C TYR A 296 -7.73 6.62 -6.71
N ARG A 297 -6.83 7.61 -6.81
CA ARG A 297 -6.80 8.75 -5.86
C ARG A 297 -8.01 9.66 -5.99
N ASP A 298 -8.57 9.80 -7.18
CA ASP A 298 -9.82 10.53 -7.40
C ASP A 298 -11.00 9.91 -6.63
N LEU A 299 -10.96 8.59 -6.39
CA LEU A 299 -11.95 7.87 -5.57
C LEU A 299 -11.62 7.90 -4.08
N THR A 300 -10.35 7.78 -3.72
CA THR A 300 -9.92 7.47 -2.34
C THR A 300 -9.18 8.62 -1.64
N GLY A 301 -9.00 9.74 -2.33
CA GLY A 301 -8.35 10.95 -1.83
C GLY A 301 -6.85 11.04 -2.13
N TYR A 302 -6.38 12.27 -2.15
CA TYR A 302 -5.00 12.64 -2.49
C TYR A 302 -4.13 12.77 -1.23
N PRO A 303 -2.83 12.46 -1.34
CA PRO A 303 -1.89 12.70 -0.25
C PRO A 303 -1.70 14.22 -0.02
N SER A 304 -1.47 14.61 1.23
CA SER A 304 -1.01 15.96 1.56
C SER A 304 0.50 16.08 1.35
N MET A 305 0.99 17.33 1.21
CA MET A 305 2.43 17.60 1.12
C MET A 305 3.05 17.47 2.52
N PRO A 306 4.06 16.60 2.70
CA PRO A 306 4.82 16.57 3.94
C PRO A 306 5.60 17.88 4.15
N PRO A 307 5.86 18.29 5.40
CA PRO A 307 6.63 19.50 5.70
C PRO A 307 8.09 19.38 5.24
N LEU A 308 8.72 20.52 4.91
CA LEU A 308 10.09 20.56 4.35
C LEU A 308 11.09 19.79 5.20
N TRP A 309 11.04 19.96 6.51
CA TRP A 309 11.97 19.32 7.45
C TRP A 309 11.90 17.79 7.41
N SER A 310 10.79 17.23 6.99
CA SER A 310 10.62 15.77 6.92
C SER A 310 11.49 15.11 5.84
N PHE A 311 11.89 15.85 4.82
CA PHE A 311 12.77 15.36 3.75
C PHE A 311 14.25 15.31 4.12
N GLY A 312 14.64 15.92 5.24
CA GLY A 312 15.98 15.82 5.80
C GLY A 312 16.25 14.44 6.43
N ILE A 313 17.40 14.32 7.07
CA ILE A 313 17.80 13.07 7.75
C ILE A 313 17.05 12.95 9.08
N TRP A 314 16.54 11.75 9.35
CA TRP A 314 16.00 11.32 10.62
C TRP A 314 16.98 10.37 11.30
N MET A 315 17.36 10.66 12.54
CA MET A 315 18.22 9.79 13.34
C MET A 315 17.43 9.17 14.48
N SER A 316 17.60 7.86 14.62
CA SER A 316 16.95 7.06 15.63
C SER A 316 17.69 5.75 15.88
N ARG A 317 17.33 5.09 16.94
CA ARG A 317 17.53 3.67 17.22
C ARG A 317 16.50 3.20 18.24
N MET A 318 16.36 1.94 18.42
CA MET A 318 15.61 1.33 19.50
C MET A 318 16.59 1.01 20.67
N THR A 319 16.77 1.85 21.70
CA THR A 319 16.11 3.15 21.90
C THR A 319 17.10 4.11 22.56
N TYR A 320 16.76 5.39 22.64
CA TYR A 320 17.46 6.36 23.48
C TYR A 320 16.76 6.42 24.86
N PHE A 321 17.55 6.33 25.94
CA PHE A 321 16.99 6.16 27.28
C PHE A 321 16.97 7.43 28.12
N SER A 322 17.60 8.55 27.70
CA SER A 322 17.58 9.77 28.44
C SER A 322 17.74 11.04 27.61
N ALA A 323 17.30 12.16 28.16
CA ALA A 323 17.51 13.48 27.56
C ALA A 323 19.00 13.79 27.37
N ASP A 324 19.84 13.39 28.33
CA ASP A 324 21.30 13.63 28.29
C ASP A 324 21.93 12.85 27.12
N GLU A 325 21.61 11.58 26.96
CA GLU A 325 22.08 10.75 25.84
C GLU A 325 21.71 11.38 24.49
N VAL A 326 20.45 11.81 24.32
CA VAL A 326 19.99 12.45 23.08
C VAL A 326 20.71 13.78 22.85
N ASN A 327 20.90 14.61 23.89
CA ASN A 327 21.62 15.87 23.77
C ASN A 327 23.08 15.64 23.34
N GLU A 328 23.77 14.65 23.91
CA GLU A 328 25.16 14.29 23.54
C GLU A 328 25.24 13.91 22.04
N ILE A 329 24.31 13.07 21.57
CA ILE A 329 24.26 12.65 20.16
C ILE A 329 23.99 13.85 19.23
N CYS A 330 23.02 14.71 19.58
CA CYS A 330 22.69 15.89 18.80
C CYS A 330 23.86 16.90 18.75
N ASP A 331 24.51 17.13 19.90
CA ASP A 331 25.65 18.03 19.96
C ASP A 331 26.84 17.51 19.17
N ARG A 332 27.08 16.20 19.21
CA ARG A 332 28.12 15.55 18.40
C ARG A 332 27.82 15.63 16.90
N MET A 333 26.56 15.41 16.47
CA MET A 333 26.20 15.56 15.05
C MET A 333 26.50 16.97 14.53
N ARG A 334 26.16 18.02 15.30
CA ARG A 334 26.48 19.41 14.92
C ARG A 334 27.99 19.67 14.94
N ALA A 335 28.69 19.24 16.00
CA ALA A 335 30.15 19.44 16.12
C ALA A 335 30.93 18.72 15.00
N GLU A 336 30.45 17.59 14.54
CA GLU A 336 31.06 16.83 13.43
C GLU A 336 30.41 17.16 12.06
N HIS A 337 29.53 18.14 11.96
CA HIS A 337 28.87 18.57 10.71
C HIS A 337 28.13 17.43 9.98
N TYR A 338 27.33 16.63 10.69
CA TYR A 338 26.37 15.70 10.12
C TYR A 338 25.00 16.39 10.03
N PRO A 339 24.51 16.71 8.84
CA PRO A 339 23.20 17.37 8.72
C PRO A 339 22.08 16.42 9.16
N CYS A 340 21.15 16.92 9.97
CA CYS A 340 20.04 16.11 10.50
C CYS A 340 18.90 17.02 10.96
N ASP A 341 17.65 16.65 10.67
CA ASP A 341 16.46 17.43 11.01
C ASP A 341 15.66 16.83 12.16
N VAL A 342 15.62 15.51 12.31
CA VAL A 342 14.72 14.86 13.25
C VAL A 342 15.44 13.85 14.13
N ILE A 343 15.15 13.91 15.41
CA ILE A 343 15.44 12.86 16.38
C ILE A 343 14.15 12.14 16.72
N HIS A 344 14.15 10.83 16.51
CA HIS A 344 13.03 9.98 16.88
C HIS A 344 13.33 9.22 18.15
N LEU A 345 12.43 9.33 19.15
CA LEU A 345 12.47 8.57 20.39
C LEU A 345 11.55 7.37 20.25
N ASP A 346 12.13 6.19 20.34
CA ASP A 346 11.40 4.91 20.27
C ASP A 346 10.93 4.47 21.66
N THR A 347 10.67 3.22 21.93
CA THR A 347 10.00 2.65 23.11
C THR A 347 10.48 3.14 24.47
N GLY A 348 11.73 3.60 24.58
CA GLY A 348 12.38 3.97 25.86
C GLY A 348 12.02 5.35 26.42
N TRP A 349 11.17 6.15 25.77
CA TRP A 349 10.77 7.44 26.32
C TRP A 349 9.66 7.34 27.38
N PHE A 350 8.91 6.20 27.40
CA PHE A 350 7.88 5.94 28.40
C PHE A 350 8.44 5.70 29.80
N LYS A 351 7.58 5.78 30.80
CA LYS A 351 7.91 5.45 32.18
C LYS A 351 8.49 4.04 32.29
N THR A 352 7.86 3.07 31.66
CA THR A 352 8.35 1.71 31.52
C THR A 352 8.55 1.42 30.02
N ASP A 353 9.74 0.96 29.65
CA ASP A 353 10.05 0.63 28.25
C ASP A 353 9.01 -0.34 27.66
N TRP A 354 8.57 -0.08 26.43
CA TRP A 354 7.51 -0.80 25.72
C TRP A 354 6.07 -0.62 26.22
N LEU A 355 5.83 -0.07 27.42
CA LEU A 355 4.48 0.17 27.93
C LEU A 355 3.99 1.55 27.48
N CYS A 356 3.14 1.59 26.49
CA CYS A 356 2.63 2.83 25.93
C CYS A 356 1.69 3.53 26.93
N GLU A 357 2.17 4.60 27.54
CA GLU A 357 1.46 5.41 28.54
C GLU A 357 1.24 6.86 28.09
N TRP A 358 1.73 7.26 26.91
CA TRP A 358 1.68 8.62 26.37
C TRP A 358 2.23 9.69 27.34
N LYS A 359 3.21 9.31 28.16
CA LYS A 359 3.83 10.16 29.16
C LYS A 359 5.33 9.86 29.25
N PHE A 360 6.13 10.93 29.33
CA PHE A 360 7.57 10.79 29.48
C PHE A 360 7.94 10.20 30.85
N ASN A 361 9.01 9.43 30.88
CA ASN A 361 9.66 9.02 32.10
C ASN A 361 10.29 10.24 32.79
N GLU A 362 9.87 10.53 34.03
CA GLU A 362 10.27 11.75 34.74
C GLU A 362 11.75 11.74 35.23
N GLU A 363 12.32 10.55 35.42
CA GLU A 363 13.73 10.42 35.81
C GLU A 363 14.68 10.61 34.63
N ARG A 364 14.31 10.03 33.48
CA ARG A 364 15.12 10.04 32.25
C ARG A 364 14.93 11.33 31.45
N PHE A 365 13.76 11.93 31.55
CA PHE A 365 13.36 13.17 30.89
C PHE A 365 12.70 14.11 31.91
N PRO A 366 13.46 14.70 32.84
CA PRO A 366 12.91 15.47 33.99
C PRO A 366 12.18 16.76 33.58
N ASP A 367 12.54 17.35 32.43
CA ASP A 367 11.85 18.49 31.82
C ASP A 367 11.65 18.20 30.31
N PRO A 368 10.66 17.40 29.95
CA PRO A 368 10.45 17.04 28.54
C PRO A 368 10.23 18.23 27.61
N LYS A 369 9.49 19.24 28.08
CA LYS A 369 9.22 20.45 27.32
C LYS A 369 10.49 21.28 27.09
N GLY A 370 11.27 21.51 28.12
CA GLY A 370 12.56 22.22 27.99
C GLY A 370 13.55 21.45 27.11
N PHE A 371 13.61 20.13 27.25
CA PHE A 371 14.41 19.24 26.40
C PHE A 371 14.03 19.39 24.92
N ILE A 372 12.74 19.24 24.55
CA ILE A 372 12.26 19.34 23.17
C ILE A 372 12.54 20.75 22.59
N GLN A 373 12.28 21.78 23.37
CA GLN A 373 12.57 23.17 22.96
C GLN A 373 14.07 23.43 22.79
N GLY A 374 14.91 22.80 23.62
CA GLY A 374 16.36 22.83 23.50
C GLY A 374 16.84 22.24 22.18
N LEU A 375 16.32 21.07 21.82
CA LEU A 375 16.60 20.43 20.52
C LEU A 375 16.12 21.28 19.35
N LYS A 376 14.94 21.89 19.45
CA LYS A 376 14.41 22.77 18.41
C LYS A 376 15.33 23.97 18.16
N LYS A 377 15.91 24.57 19.19
CA LYS A 377 16.90 25.67 19.07
C LYS A 377 18.18 25.23 18.33
N LYS A 378 18.52 23.94 18.37
CA LYS A 378 19.64 23.35 17.65
C LYS A 378 19.26 22.89 16.23
N GLY A 379 18.03 23.17 15.76
CA GLY A 379 17.52 22.78 14.43
C GLY A 379 16.98 21.35 14.35
N TYR A 380 16.65 20.71 15.48
CA TYR A 380 16.05 19.37 15.49
C TYR A 380 14.56 19.41 15.80
N ARG A 381 13.81 18.51 15.18
CA ARG A 381 12.45 18.13 15.55
C ARG A 381 12.47 16.83 16.33
N VAL A 382 11.43 16.64 17.14
CA VAL A 382 11.27 15.41 17.94
C VAL A 382 10.07 14.64 17.43
N SER A 383 10.27 13.37 17.13
CA SER A 383 9.23 12.40 16.81
C SER A 383 9.15 11.35 17.91
N LEU A 384 7.93 10.90 18.25
CA LEU A 384 7.69 9.91 19.30
C LEU A 384 7.03 8.65 18.77
N TRP A 385 7.52 7.50 19.23
CA TRP A 385 6.90 6.20 19.04
C TRP A 385 5.69 6.01 19.95
N GLN A 386 4.65 5.38 19.47
CA GLN A 386 3.52 4.88 20.24
C GLN A 386 2.73 3.84 19.42
N LEU A 387 1.81 3.13 20.09
CA LEU A 387 0.94 2.14 19.50
C LEU A 387 -0.51 2.31 20.02
N PRO A 388 -1.53 1.72 19.35
CA PRO A 388 -2.94 2.00 19.66
C PRO A 388 -3.54 1.02 20.68
N TYR A 389 -2.72 0.47 21.57
CA TYR A 389 -3.16 -0.48 22.60
C TYR A 389 -2.81 0.03 23.99
N VAL A 390 -3.69 -0.19 24.95
CA VAL A 390 -3.51 0.22 26.35
C VAL A 390 -3.05 -0.99 27.16
N ALA A 391 -1.91 -0.87 27.82
CA ALA A 391 -1.38 -1.93 28.67
C ALA A 391 -2.19 -2.09 29.97
N GLU A 392 -2.19 -3.29 30.57
CA GLU A 392 -2.91 -3.61 31.80
C GLU A 392 -2.49 -2.75 33.00
N ASN A 393 -1.23 -2.36 33.03
CA ASN A 393 -0.63 -1.55 34.10
C ASN A 393 -0.39 -0.09 33.70
N ALA A 394 -0.96 0.35 32.57
CA ALA A 394 -0.89 1.76 32.16
C ALA A 394 -1.75 2.64 33.09
N GLU A 395 -1.27 3.85 33.37
CA GLU A 395 -1.97 4.82 34.21
C GLU A 395 -3.40 5.12 33.70
N GLN A 396 -3.60 5.04 32.37
CA GLN A 396 -4.86 5.35 31.70
C GLN A 396 -5.87 4.18 31.66
N ILE A 397 -5.52 2.98 32.13
CA ILE A 397 -6.33 1.78 31.94
C ILE A 397 -7.71 1.86 32.60
N ASP A 398 -7.79 2.38 33.82
CA ASP A 398 -9.04 2.48 34.57
C ASP A 398 -9.99 3.49 33.89
N GLU A 399 -9.47 4.62 33.43
CA GLU A 399 -10.25 5.61 32.66
C GLU A 399 -10.74 5.00 31.34
N ALA A 400 -9.86 4.33 30.63
CA ALA A 400 -10.19 3.72 29.33
C ALA A 400 -11.29 2.65 29.45
N ARG A 401 -11.20 1.80 30.48
CA ARG A 401 -12.24 0.78 30.75
C ARG A 401 -13.57 1.39 31.21
N LYS A 402 -13.52 2.34 32.15
CA LYS A 402 -14.71 2.98 32.70
C LYS A 402 -15.55 3.68 31.64
N ASN A 403 -14.90 4.24 30.64
CA ASN A 403 -15.53 5.02 29.57
C ASN A 403 -15.69 4.25 28.25
N ASP A 404 -15.35 2.96 28.22
CA ASP A 404 -15.34 2.11 27.01
C ASP A 404 -14.49 2.69 25.88
N TYR A 405 -13.34 3.31 26.18
CA TYR A 405 -12.41 3.81 25.18
C TYR A 405 -11.60 2.69 24.54
N ILE A 406 -11.42 1.58 25.23
CA ILE A 406 -10.91 0.32 24.69
C ILE A 406 -12.05 -0.67 24.56
N ALA A 407 -12.02 -1.47 23.48
CA ALA A 407 -13.05 -2.46 23.21
C ALA A 407 -13.00 -3.60 24.25
N PRO A 408 -14.11 -3.86 24.98
CA PRO A 408 -14.13 -4.93 25.99
C PRO A 408 -14.01 -6.31 25.35
N LEU A 409 -13.16 -7.16 25.93
CA LEU A 409 -12.97 -8.53 25.48
C LEU A 409 -14.16 -9.43 25.88
N THR A 410 -14.59 -10.30 24.97
CA THR A 410 -15.69 -11.25 25.22
C THR A 410 -15.25 -12.50 25.95
N LYS A 411 -13.94 -12.80 25.92
CA LYS A 411 -13.31 -13.94 26.61
C LYS A 411 -12.10 -13.44 27.40
N LYS A 412 -11.87 -14.00 28.60
CA LYS A 412 -10.57 -13.83 29.26
C LYS A 412 -9.52 -14.51 28.41
N GLN A 413 -8.48 -13.74 27.98
CA GLN A 413 -7.30 -14.35 27.39
C GLN A 413 -6.63 -15.24 28.46
N ASP A 414 -6.51 -16.51 28.16
CA ASP A 414 -5.58 -17.37 28.88
C ASP A 414 -4.16 -16.92 28.48
N SER A 415 -3.43 -16.41 29.45
CA SER A 415 -2.10 -15.80 29.29
C SER A 415 -0.97 -16.80 28.97
N GLU A 416 -1.31 -18.00 28.51
CA GLU A 416 -0.33 -19.02 28.15
C GLU A 416 -0.07 -19.02 26.65
N GLY A 417 1.03 -18.38 26.24
CA GLY A 417 1.71 -18.74 25.00
C GLY A 417 1.89 -17.71 23.91
N SER A 418 1.72 -16.40 24.13
CA SER A 418 2.10 -15.43 23.12
C SER A 418 3.48 -14.83 23.40
N ASN A 419 4.46 -15.30 22.68
CA ASN A 419 5.72 -14.59 22.57
C ASN A 419 5.51 -13.29 21.78
N PHE A 420 5.54 -12.13 22.49
CA PHE A 420 5.64 -10.81 21.88
C PHE A 420 4.55 -10.48 20.86
N SER A 421 3.30 -10.65 21.19
CA SER A 421 2.19 -10.14 20.39
C SER A 421 1.78 -8.75 20.91
N ALA A 422 1.61 -7.78 20.00
CA ALA A 422 1.00 -6.49 20.34
C ALA A 422 -0.41 -6.64 20.96
N LEU A 423 -0.98 -7.84 20.90
CA LEU A 423 -2.27 -8.22 21.45
C LEU A 423 -2.21 -8.64 22.93
N ASP A 424 -1.02 -8.70 23.55
CA ASP A 424 -0.87 -8.94 25.01
C ASP A 424 -1.28 -7.71 25.85
N TYR A 425 -1.69 -6.63 25.20
CA TYR A 425 -2.21 -5.45 25.85
C TYR A 425 -3.66 -5.64 26.31
N ALA A 426 -4.04 -4.92 27.37
CA ALA A 426 -5.36 -5.01 28.00
C ALA A 426 -6.54 -4.64 27.07
N GLY A 427 -6.28 -3.84 26.04
CA GLY A 427 -7.33 -3.49 25.08
C GLY A 427 -6.85 -2.64 23.91
N THR A 428 -7.56 -2.82 22.80
CA THR A 428 -7.45 -2.01 21.59
C THR A 428 -8.32 -0.77 21.72
N ILE A 429 -7.77 0.41 21.43
CA ILE A 429 -8.54 1.66 21.39
C ILE A 429 -9.62 1.54 20.31
N ASP A 430 -10.87 1.83 20.65
CA ASP A 430 -12.00 1.72 19.72
C ASP A 430 -12.17 3.00 18.88
N PHE A 431 -11.44 3.13 17.79
CA PHE A 431 -11.59 4.27 16.87
C PHE A 431 -12.92 4.31 16.10
N THR A 432 -13.79 3.32 16.25
CA THR A 432 -15.18 3.40 15.79
C THR A 432 -16.09 4.16 16.76
N TYR A 433 -15.59 4.45 17.96
CA TYR A 433 -16.26 5.23 18.98
C TYR A 433 -15.70 6.67 19.04
N PRO A 434 -16.47 7.68 18.63
CA PRO A 434 -15.96 9.06 18.56
C PRO A 434 -15.35 9.57 19.87
N LYS A 435 -15.89 9.19 21.05
CA LYS A 435 -15.34 9.60 22.33
C LYS A 435 -13.97 8.98 22.63
N ALA A 436 -13.74 7.74 22.22
CA ALA A 436 -12.44 7.09 22.33
C ALA A 436 -11.40 7.76 21.39
N THR A 437 -11.82 8.12 20.18
CA THR A 437 -10.99 8.87 19.24
C THR A 437 -10.58 10.24 19.82
N GLU A 438 -11.50 10.98 20.39
CA GLU A 438 -11.19 12.29 21.00
C GLU A 438 -10.33 12.15 22.27
N TRP A 439 -10.55 11.12 23.08
CA TRP A 439 -9.67 10.81 24.21
C TRP A 439 -8.24 10.54 23.75
N TYR A 440 -8.06 9.70 22.73
CA TYR A 440 -6.74 9.42 22.16
C TYR A 440 -6.07 10.68 21.59
N LYS A 441 -6.82 11.51 20.84
CA LYS A 441 -6.33 12.80 20.36
C LYS A 441 -5.88 13.70 21.52
N GLY A 442 -6.58 13.66 22.65
CA GLY A 442 -6.20 14.38 23.86
C GLY A 442 -4.86 13.93 24.44
N LEU A 443 -4.57 12.62 24.46
CA LEU A 443 -3.28 12.08 24.87
C LEU A 443 -2.14 12.59 23.99
N LEU A 444 -2.33 12.54 22.67
CA LEU A 444 -1.35 13.03 21.71
C LEU A 444 -1.17 14.57 21.79
N LYS A 445 -2.27 15.29 21.98
CA LYS A 445 -2.22 16.76 22.11
C LYS A 445 -1.29 17.21 23.21
N ASN A 446 -1.29 16.55 24.36
CA ASN A 446 -0.39 16.86 25.47
C ASN A 446 1.09 16.78 25.07
N LEU A 447 1.45 15.81 24.22
CA LEU A 447 2.81 15.65 23.72
C LEU A 447 3.16 16.72 22.66
N LEU A 448 2.22 16.97 21.74
CA LEU A 448 2.37 17.97 20.69
C LEU A 448 2.48 19.39 21.27
N ASP A 449 1.73 19.71 22.34
CA ASP A 449 1.83 21.00 23.06
C ASP A 449 3.20 21.22 23.75
N MET A 450 3.98 20.16 23.99
CA MET A 450 5.37 20.26 24.45
C MET A 450 6.34 20.63 23.32
N GLY A 451 5.92 20.44 22.05
CA GLY A 451 6.73 20.73 20.86
C GLY A 451 7.10 19.50 20.02
N VAL A 452 6.55 18.33 20.33
CA VAL A 452 6.65 17.15 19.46
C VAL A 452 6.04 17.48 18.10
N THR A 453 6.65 17.03 17.01
CA THR A 453 6.24 17.42 15.65
C THR A 453 5.73 16.27 14.79
N CYS A 454 6.01 15.04 15.17
CA CYS A 454 5.54 13.85 14.45
C CYS A 454 5.27 12.71 15.43
N ILE A 455 4.21 11.97 15.16
CA ILE A 455 3.87 10.74 15.89
C ILE A 455 4.17 9.56 14.98
N LYS A 456 5.03 8.62 15.43
CA LYS A 456 5.17 7.31 14.80
C LYS A 456 3.98 6.45 15.22
N THR A 457 3.10 6.16 14.29
CA THR A 457 1.94 5.29 14.50
C THR A 457 2.32 3.84 14.17
N ASP A 458 2.95 3.20 15.15
CA ASP A 458 3.37 1.81 15.01
C ASP A 458 2.19 0.85 15.24
N PHE A 459 2.32 -0.39 14.76
CA PHE A 459 1.25 -1.39 14.80
C PHE A 459 -0.04 -0.96 14.08
N GLY A 460 -1.21 -1.39 14.59
CA GLY A 460 -2.53 -1.06 14.02
C GLY A 460 -2.94 -1.96 12.85
N GLU A 461 -2.16 -2.97 12.48
CA GLU A 461 -2.54 -4.01 11.52
C GLU A 461 -3.32 -5.16 12.17
N ASN A 462 -3.25 -5.30 13.47
CA ASN A 462 -4.00 -6.29 14.25
C ASN A 462 -4.90 -5.60 15.28
N ILE A 463 -6.06 -6.21 15.53
CA ILE A 463 -6.97 -5.85 16.61
C ILE A 463 -7.41 -7.11 17.36
N HIS A 464 -7.94 -6.96 18.56
CA HIS A 464 -8.56 -8.09 19.26
C HIS A 464 -9.84 -8.50 18.53
N MET A 465 -9.83 -9.69 17.91
CA MET A 465 -10.96 -10.21 17.12
C MET A 465 -12.11 -10.70 18.00
N ASP A 466 -11.87 -10.93 19.27
CA ASP A 466 -12.84 -11.33 20.30
C ASP A 466 -13.31 -10.15 21.18
N ALA A 467 -13.12 -8.93 20.70
CA ALA A 467 -13.56 -7.70 21.37
C ALA A 467 -14.86 -7.15 20.75
N LEU A 468 -15.59 -6.36 21.54
CA LEU A 468 -16.84 -5.70 21.13
C LEU A 468 -16.56 -4.22 20.81
N TYR A 469 -16.41 -3.90 19.53
CA TYR A 469 -16.29 -2.53 19.04
C TYR A 469 -17.68 -1.91 18.84
N LYS A 470 -17.83 -0.62 19.14
CA LYS A 470 -19.16 0.03 19.14
C LYS A 470 -19.73 0.28 17.75
N GLY A 471 -18.87 0.58 16.78
CA GLY A 471 -19.33 1.00 15.45
C GLY A 471 -19.21 -0.06 14.36
N MET A 472 -18.47 -1.15 14.57
CA MET A 472 -18.19 -2.12 13.51
C MET A 472 -17.82 -3.49 14.08
N LYS A 473 -18.15 -4.56 13.34
CA LYS A 473 -17.70 -5.92 13.68
C LYS A 473 -16.18 -6.04 13.47
N PRO A 474 -15.46 -6.81 14.32
CA PRO A 474 -14.00 -6.93 14.23
C PRO A 474 -13.52 -7.48 12.89
N GLU A 475 -14.28 -8.35 12.22
CA GLU A 475 -13.94 -8.92 10.90
C GLU A 475 -13.86 -7.85 9.79
N LEU A 476 -14.64 -6.78 9.92
CA LEU A 476 -14.62 -5.64 9.01
C LEU A 476 -13.66 -4.55 9.48
N LEU A 477 -13.50 -4.42 10.81
CA LEU A 477 -12.65 -3.37 11.38
C LEU A 477 -11.15 -3.67 11.22
N ASN A 478 -10.72 -4.92 11.23
CA ASN A 478 -9.29 -5.27 11.26
C ASN A 478 -8.46 -4.55 10.19
N ASN A 479 -8.90 -4.58 8.94
CA ASN A 479 -8.21 -3.87 7.86
C ASN A 479 -8.42 -2.34 7.92
N LEU A 480 -9.61 -1.90 8.25
CA LEU A 480 -9.98 -0.49 8.30
C LEU A 480 -9.31 0.25 9.47
N TYR A 481 -8.95 -0.48 10.52
CA TYR A 481 -8.40 0.07 11.75
C TYR A 481 -7.19 0.97 11.51
N ALA A 482 -6.28 0.55 10.61
CA ALA A 482 -5.12 1.34 10.22
C ALA A 482 -5.51 2.75 9.73
N LEU A 483 -6.58 2.86 8.93
CA LEU A 483 -7.05 4.14 8.41
C LEU A 483 -7.61 5.05 9.51
N LEU A 484 -8.44 4.52 10.41
CA LEU A 484 -9.04 5.29 11.50
C LEU A 484 -7.97 5.79 12.48
N TYR A 485 -7.03 4.92 12.83
CA TYR A 485 -5.91 5.22 13.71
C TYR A 485 -5.02 6.34 13.18
N GLN A 486 -4.59 6.22 11.93
CA GLN A 486 -3.72 7.22 11.30
C GLN A 486 -4.42 8.55 11.08
N LYS A 487 -5.70 8.51 10.69
CA LYS A 487 -6.53 9.71 10.57
C LYS A 487 -6.54 10.50 11.88
N ALA A 488 -6.81 9.81 13.01
CA ALA A 488 -6.85 10.45 14.31
C ALA A 488 -5.51 11.10 14.69
N ALA A 489 -4.39 10.38 14.51
CA ALA A 489 -3.06 10.90 14.82
C ALA A 489 -2.64 12.06 13.88
N TYR A 490 -2.94 11.92 12.57
CA TYR A 490 -2.64 12.95 11.58
C TYR A 490 -3.42 14.25 11.83
N GLU A 491 -4.73 14.14 12.07
CA GLU A 491 -5.59 15.31 12.30
C GLU A 491 -5.12 16.12 13.49
N ILE A 492 -4.90 15.48 14.65
CA ILE A 492 -4.46 16.21 15.85
C ILE A 492 -3.04 16.77 15.67
N THR A 493 -2.14 16.07 14.97
CA THR A 493 -0.81 16.59 14.68
C THR A 493 -0.90 17.85 13.84
N LYS A 494 -1.71 17.83 12.78
CA LYS A 494 -1.95 18.99 11.92
C LYS A 494 -2.61 20.16 12.66
N ASP A 495 -3.60 19.87 13.49
CA ASP A 495 -4.32 20.90 14.25
C ASP A 495 -3.42 21.63 15.25
N VAL A 496 -2.49 20.94 15.89
CA VAL A 496 -1.61 21.52 16.91
C VAL A 496 -0.34 22.14 16.31
N THR A 497 0.26 21.47 15.32
CA THR A 497 1.58 21.89 14.78
C THR A 497 1.48 22.73 13.51
N GLY A 498 0.35 22.66 12.79
CA GLY A 498 0.18 23.19 11.45
C GLY A 498 0.70 22.24 10.35
N ASP A 499 1.52 21.25 10.71
CA ASP A 499 2.11 20.26 9.79
C ASP A 499 1.35 18.93 9.87
N GLY A 500 0.79 18.50 8.74
CA GLY A 500 0.13 17.19 8.64
C GLY A 500 1.14 16.10 8.30
N ILE A 501 1.57 15.32 9.30
CA ILE A 501 2.49 14.21 9.12
C ILE A 501 2.32 13.16 10.23
N VAL A 502 2.41 11.89 9.85
CA VAL A 502 2.59 10.74 10.73
C VAL A 502 3.72 9.86 10.17
N TRP A 503 4.26 8.96 10.99
CA TRP A 503 5.18 7.92 10.52
C TRP A 503 4.53 6.57 10.78
N ALA A 504 3.83 6.04 9.77
CA ALA A 504 2.87 4.96 9.94
C ALA A 504 3.38 3.60 9.47
N ARG A 505 3.09 2.51 10.24
CA ARG A 505 3.42 1.14 9.85
C ARG A 505 2.35 0.50 8.98
N SER A 506 1.12 0.44 9.47
CA SER A 506 0.00 -0.21 8.79
C SER A 506 -0.69 0.70 7.78
N ALA A 507 -1.38 0.13 6.80
CA ALA A 507 -2.22 0.89 5.88
C ALA A 507 -3.37 0.04 5.30
N TRP A 508 -4.40 0.75 4.86
CA TRP A 508 -5.49 0.27 4.01
C TRP A 508 -5.84 1.34 2.99
N ALA A 509 -6.80 1.06 2.07
CA ALA A 509 -7.25 2.06 1.10
C ALA A 509 -7.74 3.35 1.80
N GLY A 510 -7.26 4.50 1.38
CA GLY A 510 -7.50 5.81 2.01
C GLY A 510 -6.36 6.32 2.88
N CYS A 511 -5.46 5.47 3.37
CA CYS A 511 -4.31 5.89 4.19
C CYS A 511 -3.31 6.78 3.44
N GLN A 512 -3.26 6.73 2.11
CA GLN A 512 -2.39 7.60 1.31
C GLN A 512 -2.62 9.10 1.58
N ARG A 513 -3.79 9.48 2.10
CA ARG A 513 -4.12 10.85 2.52
C ARG A 513 -3.26 11.37 3.67
N TYR A 514 -2.74 10.45 4.47
CA TYR A 514 -2.04 10.70 5.73
C TYR A 514 -0.58 10.24 5.63
N PRO A 515 0.30 11.01 4.95
CA PRO A 515 1.70 10.64 4.82
C PRO A 515 2.40 10.69 6.17
N LEU A 516 3.44 9.86 6.36
CA LEU A 516 3.99 8.88 5.44
C LEU A 516 3.99 7.48 6.07
N HIS A 517 4.45 6.51 5.29
CA HIS A 517 4.54 5.11 5.72
C HIS A 517 5.97 4.59 5.55
N TRP A 518 6.38 3.60 6.38
CA TRP A 518 7.67 2.93 6.21
C TRP A 518 7.50 1.41 6.05
N GLY A 519 8.56 0.75 5.55
CA GLY A 519 8.57 -0.65 5.16
C GLY A 519 8.49 -1.68 6.30
N GLY A 520 8.38 -1.25 7.57
CA GLY A 520 8.38 -2.17 8.73
C GLY A 520 9.78 -2.70 9.07
N ASP A 521 9.82 -3.83 9.75
CA ASP A 521 10.97 -4.35 10.49
C ASP A 521 11.85 -5.28 9.62
N SER A 522 12.58 -4.72 8.66
CA SER A 522 13.50 -5.48 7.80
C SER A 522 14.77 -5.93 8.54
N CYS A 523 15.36 -7.05 8.11
CA CYS A 523 16.71 -7.42 8.58
C CYS A 523 17.77 -6.52 7.96
N SER A 524 18.83 -6.21 8.72
CA SER A 524 20.04 -5.53 8.23
C SER A 524 20.87 -6.50 7.38
N SER A 525 20.40 -6.78 6.16
CA SER A 525 20.98 -7.75 5.22
C SER A 525 20.65 -7.37 3.78
N TRP A 526 21.33 -7.97 2.83
CA TRP A 526 21.07 -7.78 1.39
C TRP A 526 19.63 -8.15 1.02
N ASP A 527 19.14 -9.28 1.53
CA ASP A 527 17.76 -9.72 1.30
C ASP A 527 16.73 -8.76 1.92
N GLY A 528 17.02 -8.23 3.11
CA GLY A 528 16.19 -7.21 3.76
C GLY A 528 16.11 -5.92 2.93
N MET A 529 17.25 -5.49 2.37
CA MET A 529 17.31 -4.31 1.50
C MET A 529 16.51 -4.53 0.21
N ALA A 530 16.72 -5.67 -0.46
CA ALA A 530 16.02 -6.03 -1.69
C ALA A 530 14.50 -6.18 -1.46
N GLY A 531 14.11 -6.85 -0.37
CA GLY A 531 12.70 -7.00 0.00
C GLY A 531 12.03 -5.66 0.28
N SER A 532 12.71 -4.77 1.00
CA SER A 532 12.22 -3.41 1.27
C SER A 532 11.95 -2.63 -0.02
N LEU A 533 12.88 -2.64 -0.99
CA LEU A 533 12.69 -1.96 -2.26
C LEU A 533 11.46 -2.51 -3.02
N LYS A 534 11.33 -3.83 -3.14
CA LYS A 534 10.18 -4.47 -3.79
C LYS A 534 8.86 -4.04 -3.16
N GLY A 535 8.83 -4.05 -1.81
CA GLY A 535 7.67 -3.58 -1.05
C GLY A 535 7.30 -2.13 -1.35
N GLY A 536 8.28 -1.23 -1.34
CA GLY A 536 8.09 0.19 -1.64
C GLY A 536 7.60 0.46 -3.05
N LEU A 537 8.10 -0.29 -4.06
CA LEU A 537 7.66 -0.15 -5.45
C LEU A 537 6.19 -0.58 -5.63
N HIS A 538 5.79 -1.74 -5.08
CA HIS A 538 4.39 -2.17 -5.10
C HIS A 538 3.46 -1.23 -4.34
N PHE A 539 3.94 -0.69 -3.22
CA PHE A 539 3.18 0.27 -2.41
C PHE A 539 2.94 1.58 -3.19
N GLY A 540 3.94 2.07 -3.91
CA GLY A 540 3.80 3.20 -4.84
C GLY A 540 2.76 2.92 -5.93
N LEU A 541 2.79 1.73 -6.53
CA LEU A 541 1.81 1.26 -7.52
C LEU A 541 0.41 0.94 -6.93
N SER A 542 0.24 1.14 -5.62
CA SER A 542 -1.04 1.04 -4.91
C SER A 542 -1.58 2.41 -4.49
N GLY A 543 -1.07 3.51 -5.07
CA GLY A 543 -1.58 4.86 -4.88
C GLY A 543 -0.86 5.71 -3.83
N PHE A 544 0.21 5.24 -3.20
CA PHE A 544 0.96 5.95 -2.17
C PHE A 544 2.12 6.76 -2.77
N ALA A 545 2.16 8.07 -2.47
CA ALA A 545 3.19 8.97 -3.01
C ALA A 545 4.51 8.87 -2.25
N PHE A 546 4.45 8.66 -0.93
CA PHE A 546 5.59 8.72 -0.03
C PHE A 546 5.78 7.39 0.70
N TRP A 547 7.01 6.94 0.75
CA TRP A 547 7.41 5.72 1.43
C TRP A 547 8.84 5.85 1.94
N SER A 548 9.13 5.21 3.07
CA SER A 548 10.45 5.16 3.69
C SER A 548 10.78 3.72 4.11
N HIS A 549 11.97 3.54 4.62
CA HIS A 549 12.44 2.27 5.19
C HIS A 549 13.48 2.56 6.28
N ASP A 550 13.73 1.58 7.14
CA ASP A 550 14.75 1.71 8.16
C ASP A 550 16.15 1.49 7.56
N VAL A 551 17.02 2.48 7.71
CA VAL A 551 18.41 2.44 7.25
C VAL A 551 19.31 2.10 8.44
N PRO A 552 20.13 1.11 8.34
CA PRO A 552 20.35 0.06 7.36
C PRO A 552 19.64 -1.28 7.72
N GLY A 553 18.32 -1.27 7.80
CA GLY A 553 17.51 -2.35 8.32
C GLY A 553 17.27 -2.24 9.83
N PHE A 554 16.14 -2.81 10.30
CA PHE A 554 15.75 -2.75 11.70
C PHE A 554 16.45 -3.81 12.54
N HIS A 555 16.31 -5.10 12.17
CA HIS A 555 16.89 -6.23 12.91
C HIS A 555 18.35 -6.41 12.60
N THR A 556 19.22 -6.13 13.58
CA THR A 556 20.65 -6.40 13.43
C THR A 556 20.95 -7.89 13.66
N LEU A 557 21.68 -8.51 12.74
CA LEU A 557 22.01 -9.94 12.78
C LEU A 557 23.49 -10.13 13.13
N PRO A 558 23.89 -11.28 13.68
CA PRO A 558 23.05 -12.40 14.11
C PRO A 558 22.39 -12.20 15.48
N ASN A 559 22.81 -11.18 16.26
CA ASN A 559 22.25 -10.90 17.57
C ASN A 559 21.44 -9.62 17.51
N PHE A 560 20.14 -9.76 17.73
CA PHE A 560 19.15 -8.71 17.62
C PHE A 560 19.52 -7.37 18.32
N MET A 561 20.07 -7.43 19.55
CA MET A 561 20.37 -6.24 20.33
C MET A 561 21.84 -5.85 20.35
N ASN A 562 22.76 -6.78 20.12
CA ASN A 562 24.17 -6.59 20.42
C ASN A 562 25.09 -6.57 19.20
N SER A 563 24.63 -7.04 18.04
CA SER A 563 25.43 -6.95 16.81
C SER A 563 25.39 -5.55 16.23
N ILE A 564 26.45 -5.14 15.55
CA ILE A 564 26.47 -3.97 14.67
C ILE A 564 26.29 -4.42 13.23
N VAL A 565 25.81 -3.54 12.40
CA VAL A 565 25.61 -3.81 10.95
C VAL A 565 26.97 -3.81 10.25
N ASP A 566 27.14 -4.68 9.25
CA ASP A 566 28.33 -4.67 8.41
C ASP A 566 28.46 -3.34 7.66
N ASP A 567 29.69 -2.81 7.57
CA ASP A 567 29.98 -1.50 6.96
C ASP A 567 29.47 -1.37 5.53
N ASP A 568 29.59 -2.42 4.73
CA ASP A 568 29.13 -2.45 3.33
C ASP A 568 27.59 -2.42 3.24
N VAL A 569 26.86 -3.19 4.06
CA VAL A 569 25.41 -3.15 4.15
C VAL A 569 24.95 -1.75 4.56
N TYR A 570 25.60 -1.17 5.59
CA TYR A 570 25.25 0.17 6.06
C TYR A 570 25.45 1.21 4.96
N MET A 571 26.60 1.17 4.26
CA MET A 571 26.91 2.13 3.22
C MET A 571 25.97 2.02 2.02
N ARG A 572 25.71 0.80 1.52
CA ARG A 572 24.82 0.55 0.39
C ARG A 572 23.36 0.94 0.71
N TRP A 573 22.91 0.67 1.93
CA TRP A 573 21.56 1.08 2.35
C TRP A 573 21.44 2.60 2.55
N THR A 574 22.53 3.27 2.99
CA THR A 574 22.62 4.74 3.01
C THR A 574 22.43 5.32 1.61
N GLN A 575 23.10 4.75 0.61
CA GLN A 575 22.98 5.18 -0.79
C GLN A 575 21.55 5.04 -1.30
N PHE A 576 20.90 3.90 -1.02
CA PHE A 576 19.48 3.69 -1.32
C PHE A 576 18.59 4.71 -0.60
N GLY A 577 18.82 4.94 0.69
CA GLY A 577 18.05 5.89 1.50
C GLY A 577 18.10 7.32 0.97
N VAL A 578 19.24 7.77 0.46
CA VAL A 578 19.39 9.13 -0.11
C VAL A 578 18.45 9.36 -1.30
N PHE A 579 18.20 8.34 -2.10
CA PHE A 579 17.26 8.37 -3.23
C PHE A 579 15.90 7.73 -2.89
N SER A 580 15.48 7.84 -1.63
CA SER A 580 14.13 7.51 -1.17
C SER A 580 13.34 8.78 -0.86
N SER A 581 12.00 8.69 -0.78
CA SER A 581 11.20 9.88 -0.49
C SER A 581 11.57 10.50 0.86
N HIS A 582 11.71 9.67 1.88
CA HIS A 582 12.18 10.03 3.22
C HIS A 582 13.26 9.04 3.66
N ILE A 583 14.16 9.47 4.53
CA ILE A 583 15.29 8.67 5.01
C ILE A 583 15.36 8.71 6.53
N ARG A 584 15.27 7.55 7.18
CA ARG A 584 15.38 7.40 8.62
C ARG A 584 16.40 6.32 8.97
N TYR A 585 17.41 6.71 9.74
CA TYR A 585 18.31 5.75 10.38
C TYR A 585 17.63 5.22 11.64
N HIS A 586 17.37 3.92 11.65
CA HIS A 586 16.66 3.26 12.75
C HIS A 586 16.98 1.77 12.80
N GLY A 587 16.87 1.18 13.96
CA GLY A 587 17.02 -0.26 14.19
C GLY A 587 17.41 -0.61 15.62
N THR A 588 17.62 -1.89 15.88
CA THR A 588 17.79 -2.46 17.22
C THR A 588 19.11 -2.09 17.92
N ASN A 589 20.08 -1.55 17.19
CA ASN A 589 21.36 -1.15 17.73
C ASN A 589 21.79 0.21 17.16
N LYS A 590 23.00 0.65 17.50
CA LYS A 590 23.59 1.95 17.14
C LYS A 590 23.53 2.20 15.63
N ARG A 591 23.09 3.39 15.28
CA ARG A 591 22.94 3.84 13.88
C ARG A 591 23.71 5.13 13.60
N GLU A 592 24.32 5.74 14.61
CA GLU A 592 25.08 6.97 14.46
C GLU A 592 26.39 6.70 13.71
N PRO A 593 26.77 7.55 12.71
CA PRO A 593 27.91 7.27 11.81
C PRO A 593 29.25 7.01 12.46
N TRP A 594 29.51 7.65 13.60
CA TRP A 594 30.79 7.48 14.31
C TRP A 594 31.05 6.09 14.92
N HIS A 595 30.02 5.24 14.96
CA HIS A 595 30.18 3.82 15.32
C HIS A 595 30.70 2.97 14.15
N TYR A 596 30.81 3.56 12.96
CA TYR A 596 31.27 2.97 11.71
C TYR A 596 32.43 3.79 11.13
N PRO A 597 33.57 3.88 11.80
CA PRO A 597 34.63 4.86 11.48
C PRO A 597 35.21 4.69 10.07
N ALA A 598 35.23 3.47 9.53
CA ALA A 598 35.77 3.21 8.18
C ALA A 598 34.93 3.86 7.08
N ILE A 599 33.61 3.95 7.27
CA ILE A 599 32.67 4.49 6.27
C ILE A 599 32.05 5.84 6.67
N ALA A 600 32.27 6.32 7.90
CA ALA A 600 31.69 7.57 8.39
C ALA A 600 31.91 8.79 7.46
N PRO A 601 33.10 8.99 6.84
CA PRO A 601 33.30 10.07 5.88
C PRO A 601 32.43 9.91 4.61
N MET A 602 32.24 8.68 4.14
CA MET A 602 31.37 8.38 2.99
C MET A 602 29.91 8.66 3.32
N ILE A 603 29.45 8.21 4.49
CA ILE A 603 28.10 8.49 4.98
C ILE A 603 27.82 9.99 5.00
N LYS A 604 28.75 10.79 5.59
CA LYS A 604 28.64 12.26 5.62
C LYS A 604 28.51 12.87 4.23
N LYS A 605 29.31 12.40 3.26
CA LYS A 605 29.23 12.84 1.85
C LYS A 605 27.84 12.59 1.26
N TRP A 606 27.25 11.41 1.52
CA TRP A 606 25.93 11.04 1.02
C TRP A 606 24.80 11.78 1.74
N TRP A 607 24.96 12.09 3.03
CA TRP A 607 24.01 12.94 3.75
C TRP A 607 23.99 14.35 3.18
N LYS A 608 25.14 14.94 2.90
CA LYS A 608 25.24 16.25 2.24
C LYS A 608 24.58 16.23 0.86
N LEU A 609 24.79 15.16 0.07
CA LEU A 609 24.10 14.98 -1.20
C LEU A 609 22.57 14.96 -1.03
N ARG A 610 22.05 14.33 0.03
CA ARG A 610 20.62 14.36 0.33
C ARG A 610 20.10 15.79 0.42
N TYR A 611 20.78 16.65 1.18
CA TYR A 611 20.40 18.06 1.32
C TYR A 611 20.54 18.84 0.02
N THR A 612 21.58 18.59 -0.75
CA THR A 612 21.73 19.16 -2.10
C THR A 612 20.50 18.84 -2.98
N LEU A 613 19.93 17.64 -2.87
CA LEU A 613 18.80 17.17 -3.67
C LEU A 613 17.42 17.53 -3.11
N ILE A 614 17.28 18.12 -1.91
CA ILE A 614 15.99 18.47 -1.32
C ILE A 614 15.12 19.34 -2.24
N PRO A 615 15.64 20.35 -2.96
CA PRO A 615 14.81 21.11 -3.91
C PRO A 615 14.18 20.24 -4.99
N TYR A 616 14.93 19.27 -5.54
CA TYR A 616 14.41 18.30 -6.49
C TYR A 616 13.33 17.41 -5.86
N ILE A 617 13.59 16.88 -4.66
CA ILE A 617 12.65 16.02 -3.94
C ILE A 617 11.33 16.77 -3.68
N VAL A 618 11.39 18.02 -3.25
CA VAL A 618 10.21 18.86 -3.00
C VAL A 618 9.44 19.12 -4.30
N GLU A 619 10.13 19.42 -5.41
CA GLU A 619 9.47 19.63 -6.71
C GLU A 619 8.77 18.34 -7.18
N GLN A 620 9.46 17.20 -7.13
CA GLN A 620 8.87 15.92 -7.53
C GLN A 620 7.73 15.49 -6.59
N SER A 621 7.83 15.82 -5.30
CA SER A 621 6.76 15.58 -4.34
C SER A 621 5.50 16.39 -4.68
N ARG A 622 5.64 17.65 -5.07
CA ARG A 622 4.49 18.48 -5.55
C ARG A 622 3.84 17.86 -6.79
N LYS A 623 4.64 17.33 -7.72
CA LYS A 623 4.11 16.62 -8.89
C LYS A 623 3.38 15.35 -8.46
N ALA A 624 3.98 14.55 -7.56
CA ALA A 624 3.42 13.30 -7.06
C ALA A 624 2.07 13.47 -6.33
N ILE A 625 1.90 14.51 -5.52
CA ILE A 625 0.61 14.77 -4.84
C ILE A 625 -0.46 15.28 -5.79
N ALA A 626 -0.10 15.94 -6.89
CA ALA A 626 -1.05 16.47 -7.88
C ALA A 626 -1.48 15.43 -8.93
N SER A 627 -0.75 14.34 -9.06
CA SER A 627 -0.95 13.30 -10.06
C SER A 627 -1.22 11.93 -9.43
N GLY A 628 -1.12 10.86 -10.20
CA GLY A 628 -1.12 9.48 -9.69
C GLY A 628 0.27 8.96 -9.33
N ALA A 629 1.33 9.66 -9.72
CA ALA A 629 2.69 9.17 -9.58
C ALA A 629 3.14 9.01 -8.12
N PRO A 630 3.83 7.91 -7.76
CA PRO A 630 4.64 7.86 -6.55
C PRO A 630 5.97 8.60 -6.73
N LEU A 631 6.72 8.84 -5.65
CA LEU A 631 8.06 9.43 -5.77
C LEU A 631 9.12 8.37 -6.17
N LEU A 632 8.98 7.14 -5.65
CA LEU A 632 9.71 5.97 -6.13
C LEU A 632 8.84 5.23 -7.14
N GLN A 633 9.28 5.13 -8.38
CA GLN A 633 8.48 4.62 -9.49
C GLN A 633 9.15 3.38 -10.07
N ALA A 634 8.42 2.26 -10.08
CA ALA A 634 8.89 1.07 -10.79
C ALA A 634 9.07 1.35 -12.29
N LEU A 635 9.97 0.63 -12.96
CA LEU A 635 10.23 0.85 -14.39
C LEU A 635 8.96 0.74 -15.24
N ILE A 636 8.05 -0.17 -14.88
CA ILE A 636 6.77 -0.37 -15.56
C ILE A 636 5.87 0.87 -15.53
N PHE A 637 6.08 1.79 -14.59
CA PHE A 637 5.30 3.03 -14.52
C PHE A 637 5.52 3.92 -15.76
N HIS A 638 6.74 3.92 -16.29
CA HIS A 638 7.14 4.68 -17.48
C HIS A 638 7.19 3.83 -18.76
N HIS A 639 7.41 2.52 -18.62
CA HIS A 639 7.65 1.60 -19.74
C HIS A 639 6.79 0.34 -19.60
N PRO A 640 5.43 0.49 -19.51
CA PRO A 640 4.53 -0.67 -19.35
C PRO A 640 4.54 -1.63 -20.55
N GLU A 641 4.91 -1.13 -21.75
CA GLU A 641 5.03 -1.90 -22.99
C GLU A 641 6.32 -2.71 -23.08
N ASP A 642 7.37 -2.34 -22.32
CA ASP A 642 8.62 -3.08 -22.27
C ASP A 642 8.47 -4.28 -21.32
N LYS A 643 8.39 -5.49 -21.87
CA LYS A 643 8.25 -6.72 -21.11
C LYS A 643 9.39 -6.97 -20.12
N LEU A 644 10.60 -6.44 -20.37
CA LEU A 644 11.72 -6.58 -19.43
C LEU A 644 11.44 -5.81 -18.13
N CYS A 645 10.83 -4.63 -18.23
CA CYS A 645 10.53 -3.81 -17.06
C CYS A 645 9.61 -4.50 -16.04
N TRP A 646 8.74 -5.44 -16.48
CA TRP A 646 7.92 -6.26 -15.59
C TRP A 646 8.69 -7.30 -14.78
N HIS A 647 9.96 -7.54 -15.12
CA HIS A 647 10.83 -8.49 -14.42
C HIS A 647 11.96 -7.81 -13.64
N ILE A 648 12.01 -6.47 -13.65
CA ILE A 648 13.01 -5.67 -12.95
C ILE A 648 12.39 -5.07 -11.70
N ASP A 649 12.87 -5.49 -10.53
CA ASP A 649 12.35 -5.12 -9.21
C ASP A 649 13.43 -4.62 -8.24
N ASP A 650 14.62 -4.30 -8.77
CA ASP A 650 15.82 -3.93 -8.04
C ASP A 650 16.45 -2.61 -8.51
N GLU A 651 15.77 -1.90 -9.41
CA GLU A 651 16.06 -0.53 -9.83
C GLU A 651 14.75 0.24 -10.08
N TYR A 652 14.79 1.55 -10.02
CA TYR A 652 13.60 2.39 -10.04
C TYR A 652 13.88 3.82 -10.52
N TYR A 653 12.85 4.53 -10.93
CA TYR A 653 12.90 5.96 -11.10
C TYR A 653 12.68 6.69 -9.78
N PHE A 654 13.51 7.66 -9.47
CA PHE A 654 13.32 8.60 -8.37
C PHE A 654 12.87 9.94 -8.94
N GLY A 655 11.58 10.26 -8.76
CA GLY A 655 10.92 11.29 -9.56
C GLY A 655 10.97 10.95 -11.06
N ASN A 656 10.94 11.97 -11.91
CA ASN A 656 10.85 11.76 -13.36
C ASN A 656 12.21 11.65 -14.07
N ASP A 657 13.31 12.03 -13.40
CA ASP A 657 14.58 12.29 -14.09
C ASP A 657 15.68 11.30 -13.74
N PHE A 658 15.67 10.72 -12.53
CA PHE A 658 16.72 9.79 -12.09
C PHE A 658 16.30 8.34 -12.26
N LEU A 659 17.19 7.51 -12.77
CA LEU A 659 17.16 6.06 -12.67
C LEU A 659 18.20 5.62 -11.63
N VAL A 660 17.77 4.91 -10.61
CA VAL A 660 18.58 4.51 -9.45
C VAL A 660 18.66 3.00 -9.37
N ALA A 661 19.85 2.46 -9.33
CA ALA A 661 20.11 1.01 -9.28
C ALA A 661 21.00 0.66 -8.07
N PRO A 662 20.41 0.47 -6.86
CA PRO A 662 21.18 0.15 -5.67
C PRO A 662 21.97 -1.15 -5.80
N VAL A 663 23.18 -1.19 -5.24
CA VAL A 663 23.98 -2.42 -5.14
C VAL A 663 23.53 -3.18 -3.90
N MET A 664 23.12 -4.43 -4.05
CA MET A 664 22.53 -5.27 -3.00
C MET A 664 23.30 -6.59 -2.82
N ASN A 665 24.62 -6.51 -2.85
CA ASN A 665 25.52 -7.65 -2.65
C ASN A 665 26.89 -7.18 -2.13
N SER A 666 27.67 -8.14 -1.61
CA SER A 666 29.02 -7.92 -1.09
C SER A 666 30.10 -7.91 -2.17
N GLU A 667 29.80 -8.38 -3.38
CA GLU A 667 30.73 -8.44 -4.51
C GLU A 667 30.97 -7.08 -5.15
N ASN A 668 30.20 -6.05 -4.78
CA ASN A 668 30.22 -4.72 -5.39
C ASN A 668 29.99 -4.76 -6.92
N ARG A 669 29.14 -5.68 -7.36
CA ARG A 669 28.78 -5.89 -8.76
C ARG A 669 27.31 -5.60 -9.01
N ARG A 670 27.02 -5.01 -10.18
CA ARG A 670 25.64 -4.66 -10.54
C ARG A 670 25.40 -4.79 -12.05
N ASP A 671 24.29 -5.41 -12.41
CA ASP A 671 23.68 -5.28 -13.72
C ASP A 671 22.62 -4.16 -13.67
N VAL A 672 22.60 -3.28 -14.67
CA VAL A 672 21.61 -2.19 -14.77
C VAL A 672 20.96 -2.22 -16.14
N TYR A 673 19.63 -2.19 -16.18
CA TYR A 673 18.87 -1.99 -17.40
C TYR A 673 18.63 -0.48 -17.61
N LEU A 674 19.14 0.05 -18.70
CA LEU A 674 18.79 1.40 -19.13
C LEU A 674 17.61 1.32 -20.11
N PRO A 675 16.40 1.75 -19.73
CA PRO A 675 15.29 1.86 -20.67
C PRO A 675 15.62 2.78 -21.84
N GLU A 676 14.86 2.71 -22.94
CA GLU A 676 15.08 3.56 -24.11
C GLU A 676 15.22 5.04 -23.75
N GLY A 677 16.15 5.73 -24.39
CA GLY A 677 16.44 7.14 -24.15
C GLY A 677 17.94 7.42 -24.03
N LYS A 678 18.26 8.67 -23.70
CA LYS A 678 19.64 9.13 -23.50
C LYS A 678 19.87 9.41 -22.02
N TRP A 679 20.91 8.79 -21.50
CA TRP A 679 21.23 8.81 -20.08
C TRP A 679 22.60 9.41 -19.82
N VAL A 680 22.79 10.01 -18.67
CA VAL A 680 24.07 10.50 -18.18
C VAL A 680 24.29 9.95 -16.79
N ASN A 681 25.43 9.31 -16.55
CA ASN A 681 25.80 8.90 -15.19
C ASN A 681 25.95 10.16 -14.32
N PHE A 682 25.18 10.22 -13.25
CA PHE A 682 25.08 11.41 -12.40
C PHE A 682 26.38 11.76 -11.67
N PHE A 683 27.22 10.77 -11.39
CA PHE A 683 28.47 10.96 -10.64
C PHE A 683 29.67 11.20 -11.56
N THR A 684 29.70 10.60 -12.74
CA THR A 684 30.86 10.66 -13.65
C THR A 684 30.66 11.58 -14.86
N GLY A 685 29.41 11.87 -15.23
CA GLY A 685 29.06 12.60 -16.44
C GLY A 685 29.16 11.75 -17.73
N GLU A 686 29.41 10.43 -17.62
CA GLU A 686 29.41 9.53 -18.76
C GLU A 686 28.05 9.46 -19.45
N ARG A 687 28.04 9.51 -20.79
CA ARG A 687 26.83 9.46 -21.60
C ARG A 687 26.61 8.09 -22.17
N LEU A 688 25.36 7.63 -22.10
CA LEU A 688 24.96 6.29 -22.47
C LEU A 688 23.66 6.34 -23.28
N GLU A 689 23.55 5.49 -24.28
CA GLU A 689 22.29 5.19 -24.96
C GLU A 689 21.59 4.07 -24.20
N GLY A 690 20.27 4.21 -24.00
CA GLY A 690 19.41 3.21 -23.38
C GLY A 690 18.99 2.09 -24.31
N GLY A 691 17.93 1.34 -23.93
CA GLY A 691 17.45 0.14 -24.61
C GLY A 691 18.39 -1.06 -24.41
N ARG A 692 19.19 -1.10 -23.34
CA ARG A 692 20.20 -2.15 -23.13
C ARG A 692 20.55 -2.39 -21.66
N TRP A 693 21.15 -3.54 -21.43
CA TRP A 693 21.78 -3.87 -20.16
C TRP A 693 23.23 -3.38 -20.11
N LEU A 694 23.60 -2.76 -19.01
CA LEU A 694 24.99 -2.60 -18.57
C LEU A 694 25.30 -3.77 -17.65
N LYS A 695 26.22 -4.65 -18.09
CA LYS A 695 26.46 -5.92 -17.40
C LYS A 695 27.72 -5.85 -16.53
N ASN A 696 27.62 -6.46 -15.33
CA ASN A 696 28.73 -6.72 -14.44
C ASN A 696 29.56 -5.45 -14.12
N LEU A 697 28.85 -4.34 -13.87
CA LEU A 697 29.51 -3.09 -13.46
C LEU A 697 30.24 -3.31 -12.14
N ASP A 698 31.48 -2.86 -12.08
CA ASP A 698 32.26 -2.74 -10.85
C ASP A 698 31.90 -1.40 -10.19
N VAL A 699 31.35 -1.45 -8.98
CA VAL A 699 30.84 -0.27 -8.30
C VAL A 699 31.56 -0.10 -6.95
N PRO A 700 32.52 0.81 -6.84
CA PRO A 700 33.19 1.11 -5.57
C PRO A 700 32.19 1.39 -4.44
N LEU A 701 32.56 1.07 -3.20
CA LEU A 701 31.65 1.16 -2.04
C LEU A 701 31.09 2.58 -1.82
N ASP A 702 31.83 3.61 -2.19
CA ASP A 702 31.41 5.01 -2.08
C ASP A 702 30.59 5.51 -3.29
N GLU A 703 30.32 4.65 -4.28
CA GLU A 703 29.55 4.97 -5.48
C GLU A 703 28.28 4.13 -5.57
N MET A 704 27.31 4.59 -6.36
CA MET A 704 26.10 3.85 -6.73
C MET A 704 25.72 4.19 -8.18
N PRO A 705 25.28 3.23 -9.01
CA PRO A 705 24.77 3.54 -10.33
C PRO A 705 23.52 4.41 -10.24
N VAL A 706 23.64 5.66 -10.63
CA VAL A 706 22.54 6.62 -10.76
C VAL A 706 22.68 7.30 -12.10
N TYR A 707 21.65 7.23 -12.89
CA TYR A 707 21.59 7.85 -14.22
C TYR A 707 20.51 8.91 -14.25
N VAL A 708 20.77 9.98 -14.97
CA VAL A 708 19.83 11.07 -15.14
C VAL A 708 19.53 11.26 -16.64
N ARG A 709 18.31 11.65 -16.98
CA ARG A 709 17.93 11.90 -18.37
C ARG A 709 18.77 13.03 -18.94
N GLN A 710 19.35 12.83 -20.14
CA GLN A 710 20.08 13.88 -20.83
C GLN A 710 19.15 15.05 -21.14
N GLY A 711 19.59 16.26 -20.86
CA GLY A 711 18.81 17.51 -21.05
C GLY A 711 17.91 17.86 -19.87
N ALA A 712 17.85 17.04 -18.82
CA ALA A 712 17.13 17.38 -17.59
C ALA A 712 17.79 18.61 -16.90
N THR A 713 17.00 19.31 -16.13
CA THR A 713 17.46 20.35 -15.20
C THR A 713 17.04 19.93 -13.79
N ILE A 714 18.01 19.64 -12.96
CA ILE A 714 17.81 19.18 -11.60
C ILE A 714 17.95 20.36 -10.64
N PRO A 715 16.87 20.78 -9.96
CA PRO A 715 16.99 21.81 -8.93
C PRO A 715 17.78 21.27 -7.74
N VAL A 716 18.83 21.98 -7.35
CA VAL A 716 19.73 21.63 -6.27
C VAL A 716 19.95 22.81 -5.33
N TYR A 717 20.22 22.55 -4.07
CA TYR A 717 20.64 23.56 -3.11
C TYR A 717 22.16 23.74 -3.16
N PRO A 718 22.66 24.97 -3.37
CA PRO A 718 24.08 25.17 -3.64
C PRO A 718 24.98 25.14 -2.40
N ASP A 719 24.41 25.43 -1.22
CA ASP A 719 25.17 25.60 0.02
C ASP A 719 25.09 24.36 0.92
N GLU A 720 26.11 24.13 1.72
CA GLU A 720 26.05 23.15 2.82
C GLU A 720 25.22 23.70 3.97
N VAL A 721 24.33 22.86 4.53
CA VAL A 721 23.45 23.21 5.65
C VAL A 721 23.50 22.13 6.73
N GLU A 722 23.18 22.49 7.96
CA GLU A 722 23.09 21.54 9.09
C GLU A 722 21.69 20.94 9.26
N CYS A 723 20.67 21.65 8.76
CA CYS A 723 19.27 21.21 8.74
C CYS A 723 18.48 22.01 7.69
N THR A 724 17.24 21.61 7.46
CA THR A 724 16.37 22.30 6.49
C THR A 724 15.90 23.69 6.94
N ASP A 725 16.00 24.03 8.22
CA ASP A 725 15.72 25.39 8.70
C ASP A 725 16.71 26.42 8.14
N ASP A 726 17.91 25.98 7.77
CA ASP A 726 18.94 26.83 7.15
C ASP A 726 18.70 27.00 5.63
N MET A 727 17.69 26.32 5.04
CA MET A 727 17.44 26.34 3.62
C MET A 727 16.42 27.40 3.22
N ASP A 728 16.80 28.27 2.30
CA ASP A 728 15.90 29.10 1.53
C ASP A 728 15.78 28.53 0.12
N LEU A 729 14.69 27.80 -0.15
CA LEU A 729 14.49 27.13 -1.43
C LEU A 729 14.47 28.11 -2.64
N SER A 730 14.29 29.43 -2.42
CA SER A 730 14.39 30.42 -3.50
C SER A 730 15.82 30.58 -4.03
N LYS A 731 16.82 30.14 -3.28
CA LYS A 731 18.23 30.11 -3.68
C LYS A 731 18.63 28.86 -4.47
N SER A 732 17.68 27.93 -4.67
CA SER A 732 17.97 26.74 -5.47
C SER A 732 18.38 27.08 -6.86
N ILE A 733 19.37 26.36 -7.40
CA ILE A 733 19.89 26.52 -8.76
C ILE A 733 19.53 25.31 -9.62
N GLY A 734 19.41 25.49 -10.93
CA GLY A 734 19.22 24.41 -11.87
C GLY A 734 20.56 23.80 -12.29
N LEU A 735 20.78 22.54 -11.93
CA LEU A 735 21.89 21.76 -12.47
C LEU A 735 21.49 21.20 -13.83
N HIS A 736 22.07 21.75 -14.90
CA HIS A 736 21.75 21.36 -16.27
C HIS A 736 22.55 20.10 -16.67
N ILE A 737 21.85 19.04 -17.08
CA ILE A 737 22.46 17.79 -17.58
C ILE A 737 22.72 17.94 -19.08
N ASP A 738 23.52 18.95 -19.41
CA ASP A 738 23.92 19.33 -20.78
C ASP A 738 25.23 18.61 -21.20
N PRO A 739 25.74 18.82 -22.43
CA PRO A 739 27.00 18.21 -22.88
C PRO A 739 28.26 18.57 -22.05
N HIS A 740 28.19 19.59 -21.21
CA HIS A 740 29.33 20.04 -20.37
C HIS A 740 29.25 19.46 -18.94
N PHE A 741 28.15 18.84 -18.55
CA PHE A 741 28.04 18.19 -17.25
C PHE A 741 29.07 17.06 -17.08
N LYS A 742 29.89 17.14 -16.04
CA LYS A 742 31.00 16.20 -15.76
C LYS A 742 30.77 15.35 -14.51
N GLY A 743 29.57 15.41 -13.90
CA GLY A 743 29.23 14.72 -12.65
C GLY A 743 29.07 15.67 -11.47
N ILE A 744 28.18 15.32 -10.54
CA ILE A 744 27.78 16.19 -9.41
C ILE A 744 28.95 16.57 -8.49
N PHE A 745 29.98 15.73 -8.36
CA PHE A 745 31.12 16.00 -7.51
C PHE A 745 32.32 16.63 -8.24
N LYS A 746 32.20 16.93 -9.55
CA LYS A 746 33.26 17.47 -10.37
C LYS A 746 32.93 18.85 -10.96
N ASN A 747 31.77 19.38 -10.63
CA ASN A 747 31.30 20.71 -11.07
C ASN A 747 31.61 21.79 -10.04
#